data_ff7f6a18b7b81b2a47f3c2a278d5c778
#
_entry.id   ff7f6a18b7b81b2a47f3c2a278d5c778
#
_cell.length_a   1.000
_cell.length_b   1.000
_cell.length_c   1.000
_cell.angle_alpha   90.00
_cell.angle_beta   90.00
_cell.angle_gamma   90.00
#
_symmetry.space_group_name_H-M   'P 1'
#
loop_
_entity.id
_entity.type
_entity.pdbx_description
1 polymer ?
#
loop_
_entity_poly.entity_id
_entity_poly.type
_entity_poly.pdbx_seq_one_letter_code
_entity_poly.pdbx_strand_id
1 'polypeptide(L)'
;NNLYFERFLHEQREDFPDIDIDFPWNRRDEMIQYVFDKYKNVALISTHAHLGSRSALREAGKALGFSIADIDRITRHLPHSADLNNLEAIRDTIPECRSLPFDAHPYCNIIAAAKKIAGLPRHISVHCGGLVVSTKPITDLIPLQKTPKGFEVTQYDMYPVEDLGLLKIDLLAQRGLAVEIDTVNAVQKKIDFSCIDPVTDAATQALIREGKTIGCFYIESPGMRNLLQKLRVNSFEKLTDASSIIRPGVASSGMMQAYIKRHNGKEAVTYLHPKLKEVLYKTYGIMIYQEDVLKVAHAVAGMSLGEAEGLRKCMSKKRNWERMETYRERFLSGAKKNGIPETVRNEIWRHIDSFAGYSFCKAHSASFALVSYKAAYLKAHYPAEFMAAVLTNEGGFYDACAYIEEARRLGIVILPPHINHSRYEFFSQRSDAIRIGLMQVRELSRSTIDRIVKIRKKGVFQSIKDFLTRIVPDLSEAETLIHCGALDGLGQSRPSMFIEALIWHRKIPSDRTQSSLPLDIECIPEFSDPPETEKLLAEINTLELTATAHPVALYGITNKHWPEGFTRAKDMAKFNRSLVTMLGILVTYKSTRTVKGELMKFISLEDPTGIFEVTLFPKIYQQFGHILTEKGPFIVKGRIENDSGNRTLTALWLGSLLKGISSSIS
;
A
#
# COMPACT_ATOMS: atom_id res chain seq x y z
N ASN A 1 4.31 16.82 25.00
CA ASN A 1 3.95 15.60 24.24
C ASN A 1 4.17 14.27 24.98
N ASN A 2 4.68 14.26 26.22
CA ASN A 2 4.96 13.05 27.02
C ASN A 2 5.76 11.97 26.24
N LEU A 3 6.71 12.37 25.43
CA LEU A 3 7.67 11.48 24.77
C LEU A 3 8.86 11.26 25.72
N TYR A 4 9.40 10.04 25.68
CA TYR A 4 10.48 9.64 26.56
C TYR A 4 11.83 10.07 25.97
N PHE A 5 12.38 11.14 26.51
CA PHE A 5 13.64 11.70 26.05
C PHE A 5 14.83 10.76 26.35
N GLU A 6 14.73 9.99 27.43
CA GLU A 6 15.73 9.02 27.87
C GLU A 6 16.02 7.93 26.83
N ARG A 7 15.12 7.69 25.91
CA ARG A 7 15.36 6.82 24.76
C ARG A 7 16.39 7.39 23.78
N PHE A 8 16.41 8.71 23.64
CA PHE A 8 17.27 9.39 22.66
C PHE A 8 18.60 9.83 23.24
N LEU A 9 18.60 10.25 24.51
CA LEU A 9 19.79 10.71 25.21
C LEU A 9 19.80 10.19 26.65
N HIS A 10 20.85 9.46 27.03
CA HIS A 10 21.17 9.01 28.39
C HIS A 10 22.68 8.91 28.55
N GLU A 11 23.19 8.98 29.78
CA GLU A 11 24.62 9.05 30.09
C GLU A 11 25.44 7.84 29.57
N GLN A 12 24.81 6.69 29.35
CA GLN A 12 25.48 5.45 28.91
C GLN A 12 25.36 5.24 27.38
N ARG A 13 24.88 6.24 26.65
CA ARG A 13 24.73 6.11 25.20
C ARG A 13 26.05 6.40 24.49
N GLU A 14 26.57 5.42 23.77
CA GLU A 14 27.78 5.52 22.96
C GLU A 14 27.52 5.91 21.52
N ASP A 15 26.30 5.62 20.99
CA ASP A 15 25.93 5.84 19.61
C ASP A 15 25.18 7.16 19.42
N PHE A 16 25.33 7.79 18.25
CA PHE A 16 24.49 8.91 17.84
C PHE A 16 23.03 8.43 17.64
N PRO A 17 22.03 9.29 17.92
CA PRO A 17 20.65 8.96 17.61
C PRO A 17 20.43 8.88 16.11
N ASP A 18 19.63 7.89 15.65
CA ASP A 18 19.12 7.87 14.28
C ASP A 18 18.20 9.07 14.05
N ILE A 19 18.40 9.74 12.93
CA ILE A 19 17.58 10.89 12.52
C ILE A 19 16.89 10.51 11.22
N ASP A 20 15.57 10.28 11.33
CA ASP A 20 14.70 10.04 10.18
C ASP A 20 13.91 11.31 9.89
N ILE A 21 14.01 11.82 8.67
CA ILE A 21 13.27 13.01 8.24
C ILE A 21 12.41 12.64 7.03
N ASP A 22 11.10 12.77 7.18
CA ASP A 22 10.13 12.50 6.13
C ASP A 22 9.90 13.71 5.23
N PHE A 23 9.99 13.52 3.92
CA PHE A 23 9.72 14.52 2.90
C PHE A 23 8.63 14.05 1.94
N PRO A 24 7.91 14.96 1.28
CA PRO A 24 7.08 14.62 0.13
C PRO A 24 7.91 13.88 -0.92
N TRP A 25 7.43 12.73 -1.37
CA TRP A 25 8.21 11.84 -2.25
C TRP A 25 8.70 12.50 -3.53
N ASN A 26 7.88 13.39 -4.10
CA ASN A 26 8.14 14.12 -5.32
C ASN A 26 9.15 15.28 -5.15
N ARG A 27 9.49 15.65 -3.90
CA ARG A 27 10.48 16.70 -3.59
C ARG A 27 11.73 16.17 -2.86
N ARG A 28 11.81 14.87 -2.62
CA ARG A 28 12.94 14.27 -1.91
C ARG A 28 14.27 14.48 -2.63
N ASP A 29 14.29 14.37 -3.97
CA ASP A 29 15.51 14.56 -4.75
C ASP A 29 16.04 16.01 -4.65
N GLU A 30 15.16 17.01 -4.50
CA GLU A 30 15.55 18.41 -4.24
C GLU A 30 16.28 18.52 -2.89
N MET A 31 15.81 17.79 -1.87
CA MET A 31 16.46 17.79 -0.55
C MET A 31 17.79 17.04 -0.57
N ILE A 32 17.90 15.95 -1.31
CA ILE A 32 19.18 15.27 -1.53
C ILE A 32 20.16 16.23 -2.19
N GLN A 33 19.75 16.91 -3.27
CA GLN A 33 20.59 17.89 -3.96
C GLN A 33 21.04 19.01 -3.01
N TYR A 34 20.13 19.56 -2.20
CA TYR A 34 20.47 20.56 -1.19
C TYR A 34 21.56 20.09 -0.23
N VAL A 35 21.52 18.81 0.22
CA VAL A 35 22.55 18.26 1.12
C VAL A 35 23.89 18.12 0.39
N PHE A 36 23.89 17.66 -0.86
CA PHE A 36 25.10 17.58 -1.68
C PHE A 36 25.72 18.95 -1.97
N ASP A 37 24.90 19.97 -2.19
CA ASP A 37 25.38 21.35 -2.44
C ASP A 37 25.93 22.00 -1.16
N LYS A 38 25.35 21.67 -0.01
CA LYS A 38 25.72 22.26 1.29
C LYS A 38 26.97 21.63 1.90
N TYR A 39 27.15 20.33 1.75
CA TYR A 39 28.24 19.57 2.38
C TYR A 39 29.17 18.97 1.32
N LYS A 40 30.51 19.06 1.56
CA LYS A 40 31.52 18.59 0.60
C LYS A 40 31.64 17.08 0.51
N ASN A 41 31.48 16.38 1.64
CA ASN A 41 31.70 14.94 1.73
C ASN A 41 30.37 14.24 2.04
N VAL A 42 29.60 13.96 0.99
CA VAL A 42 28.26 13.35 1.06
C VAL A 42 28.21 12.18 0.08
N ALA A 43 27.59 11.10 0.50
CA ALA A 43 27.24 9.99 -0.40
C ALA A 43 25.92 9.36 0.02
N LEU A 44 25.14 8.87 -0.93
CA LEU A 44 24.01 8.00 -0.67
C LEU A 44 24.52 6.63 -0.20
N ILE A 45 23.77 5.95 0.67
CA ILE A 45 24.10 4.57 1.08
C ILE A 45 23.57 3.60 0.03
N SER A 46 24.32 2.57 -0.28
CA SER A 46 23.88 1.51 -1.19
C SER A 46 23.05 0.44 -0.49
N THR A 47 22.41 -0.37 -1.32
CA THR A 47 21.86 -1.67 -0.96
C THR A 47 22.25 -2.69 -2.02
N HIS A 48 22.56 -3.92 -1.62
CA HIS A 48 22.86 -5.00 -2.55
C HIS A 48 21.58 -5.74 -2.90
N ALA A 49 21.09 -5.53 -4.12
CA ALA A 49 19.92 -6.26 -4.61
C ALA A 49 20.32 -7.69 -4.99
N HIS A 50 19.59 -8.67 -4.46
CA HIS A 50 19.76 -10.08 -4.77
C HIS A 50 18.58 -10.60 -5.58
N LEU A 51 18.80 -11.66 -6.34
CA LEU A 51 17.75 -12.34 -7.09
C LEU A 51 16.88 -13.16 -6.13
N GLY A 52 15.75 -12.61 -5.69
CA GLY A 52 14.72 -13.38 -4.99
C GLY A 52 14.05 -14.38 -5.93
N SER A 53 13.28 -15.32 -5.39
CA SER A 53 12.67 -16.44 -6.16
C SER A 53 11.90 -15.98 -7.39
N ARG A 54 11.01 -14.97 -7.26
CA ARG A 54 10.25 -14.44 -8.41
C ARG A 54 11.15 -13.77 -9.45
N SER A 55 12.15 -13.00 -9.03
CA SER A 55 13.08 -12.35 -9.96
C SER A 55 14.00 -13.34 -10.64
N ALA A 56 14.45 -14.38 -9.93
CA ALA A 56 15.23 -15.47 -10.53
C ALA A 56 14.43 -16.21 -11.60
N LEU A 57 13.15 -16.53 -11.36
CA LEU A 57 12.26 -17.11 -12.35
C LEU A 57 12.07 -16.20 -13.57
N ARG A 58 11.94 -14.89 -13.38
CA ARG A 58 11.79 -13.94 -14.48
C ARG A 58 13.05 -13.84 -15.33
N GLU A 59 14.22 -13.73 -14.71
CA GLU A 59 15.48 -13.64 -15.46
C GLU A 59 15.80 -14.96 -16.16
N ALA A 60 15.59 -16.10 -15.51
CA ALA A 60 15.77 -17.41 -16.14
C ALA A 60 14.80 -17.61 -17.33
N GLY A 61 13.53 -17.23 -17.17
CA GLY A 61 12.54 -17.33 -18.24
C GLY A 61 12.91 -16.46 -19.45
N LYS A 62 13.31 -15.22 -19.23
CA LYS A 62 13.78 -14.33 -20.31
C LYS A 62 15.01 -14.89 -21.02
N ALA A 63 16.00 -15.39 -20.26
CA ALA A 63 17.21 -15.98 -20.83
C ALA A 63 16.93 -17.24 -21.68
N LEU A 64 15.88 -17.96 -21.35
CA LEU A 64 15.40 -19.13 -22.09
C LEU A 64 14.43 -18.77 -23.24
N GLY A 65 14.16 -17.49 -23.49
CA GLY A 65 13.34 -16.99 -24.59
C GLY A 65 11.83 -17.06 -24.37
N PHE A 66 11.36 -17.19 -23.11
CA PHE A 66 9.94 -17.21 -22.80
C PHE A 66 9.32 -15.81 -22.79
N SER A 67 8.04 -15.73 -23.19
CA SER A 67 7.28 -14.50 -23.10
C SER A 67 7.04 -14.07 -21.64
N ILE A 68 6.86 -12.77 -21.42
CA ILE A 68 6.52 -12.25 -20.08
C ILE A 68 5.21 -12.90 -19.57
N ALA A 69 4.25 -13.14 -20.47
CA ALA A 69 2.97 -13.79 -20.11
C ALA A 69 3.15 -15.21 -19.58
N ASP A 70 4.02 -16.01 -20.21
CA ASP A 70 4.31 -17.37 -19.76
C ASP A 70 5.01 -17.36 -18.40
N ILE A 71 5.95 -16.43 -18.21
CA ILE A 71 6.68 -16.28 -16.95
C ILE A 71 5.72 -15.83 -15.83
N ASP A 72 4.82 -14.89 -16.11
CA ASP A 72 3.85 -14.40 -15.14
C ASP A 72 2.85 -15.48 -14.72
N ARG A 73 2.57 -16.46 -15.57
CA ARG A 73 1.73 -17.62 -15.25
C ARG A 73 2.20 -18.37 -13.99
N ILE A 74 3.51 -18.54 -13.82
CA ILE A 74 4.10 -19.20 -12.64
C ILE A 74 4.47 -18.23 -11.52
N THR A 75 4.78 -16.96 -11.82
CA THR A 75 5.28 -16.03 -10.80
C THR A 75 4.18 -15.27 -10.08
N ARG A 76 3.03 -15.03 -10.72
CA ARG A 76 1.94 -14.19 -10.22
C ARG A 76 1.41 -14.64 -8.85
N HIS A 77 1.23 -15.95 -8.66
CA HIS A 77 0.61 -16.52 -7.47
C HIS A 77 1.61 -17.05 -6.43
N LEU A 78 2.89 -17.11 -6.78
CA LEU A 78 3.92 -17.51 -5.82
C LEU A 78 4.05 -16.45 -4.72
N PRO A 79 4.19 -16.83 -3.44
CA PRO A 79 4.55 -15.92 -2.37
C PRO A 79 5.87 -15.19 -2.66
N HIS A 80 6.02 -13.96 -2.15
CA HIS A 80 7.31 -13.25 -2.25
C HIS A 80 8.46 -13.99 -1.57
N SER A 81 8.15 -14.70 -0.47
CA SER A 81 9.10 -15.54 0.29
C SER A 81 9.12 -17.00 -0.16
N ALA A 82 8.66 -17.30 -1.39
CA ALA A 82 8.67 -18.68 -1.89
C ALA A 82 10.10 -19.22 -1.94
N ASP A 83 10.30 -20.43 -1.45
CA ASP A 83 11.54 -21.19 -1.65
C ASP A 83 11.38 -22.07 -2.90
N LEU A 84 12.22 -21.83 -3.91
CA LEU A 84 12.20 -22.61 -5.15
C LEU A 84 12.55 -24.09 -4.94
N ASN A 85 13.20 -24.43 -3.83
CA ASN A 85 13.51 -25.84 -3.49
C ASN A 85 12.30 -26.56 -2.89
N ASN A 86 11.26 -25.83 -2.48
CA ASN A 86 10.09 -26.37 -1.79
C ASN A 86 8.77 -26.02 -2.50
N LEU A 87 8.76 -26.05 -3.83
CA LEU A 87 7.58 -25.69 -4.64
C LEU A 87 6.43 -26.69 -4.48
N GLU A 88 6.71 -27.96 -4.24
CA GLU A 88 5.69 -28.99 -3.97
C GLU A 88 4.90 -28.65 -2.70
N ALA A 89 5.57 -28.35 -1.61
CA ALA A 89 4.91 -27.96 -0.39
C ALA A 89 4.12 -26.63 -0.54
N ILE A 90 4.57 -25.71 -1.40
CA ILE A 90 3.83 -24.50 -1.75
C ILE A 90 2.55 -24.86 -2.50
N ARG A 91 2.62 -25.77 -3.50
CA ARG A 91 1.47 -26.25 -4.27
C ARG A 91 0.41 -26.90 -3.37
N ASP A 92 0.86 -27.72 -2.42
CA ASP A 92 -0.02 -28.47 -1.52
C ASP A 92 -0.65 -27.55 -0.45
N THR A 93 0.09 -26.54 0.00
CA THR A 93 -0.33 -25.66 1.09
C THR A 93 -1.15 -24.47 0.60
N ILE A 94 -0.82 -23.90 -0.56
CA ILE A 94 -1.43 -22.68 -1.09
C ILE A 94 -2.39 -23.01 -2.24
N PRO A 95 -3.70 -22.90 -2.03
CA PRO A 95 -4.70 -23.31 -3.02
C PRO A 95 -4.54 -22.66 -4.39
N GLU A 96 -4.13 -21.39 -4.45
CA GLU A 96 -3.91 -20.64 -5.70
C GLU A 96 -2.72 -21.18 -6.52
N CYS A 97 -1.83 -21.95 -5.90
CA CYS A 97 -0.67 -22.53 -6.55
C CYS A 97 -0.91 -23.96 -7.06
N ARG A 98 -2.06 -24.59 -6.74
CA ARG A 98 -2.34 -25.99 -7.08
C ARG A 98 -2.31 -26.31 -8.57
N SER A 99 -2.76 -25.38 -9.40
CA SER A 99 -2.79 -25.54 -10.86
C SER A 99 -1.52 -25.07 -11.56
N LEU A 100 -0.49 -24.65 -10.82
CA LEU A 100 0.75 -24.16 -11.43
C LEU A 100 1.57 -25.32 -11.98
N PRO A 101 2.03 -25.25 -13.25
CA PRO A 101 2.67 -26.36 -13.95
C PRO A 101 4.18 -26.46 -13.64
N PHE A 102 4.55 -26.58 -12.35
CA PHE A 102 5.96 -26.58 -11.95
C PHE A 102 6.79 -27.70 -12.58
N ASP A 103 6.18 -28.88 -12.76
CA ASP A 103 6.85 -30.07 -13.27
C ASP A 103 6.72 -30.23 -14.80
N ALA A 104 5.85 -29.45 -15.43
CA ALA A 104 5.59 -29.51 -16.85
C ALA A 104 6.70 -28.82 -17.67
N HIS A 105 7.06 -29.39 -18.82
CA HIS A 105 7.88 -28.70 -19.81
C HIS A 105 7.06 -27.56 -20.42
N PRO A 106 7.62 -26.34 -20.58
CA PRO A 106 9.02 -25.94 -20.35
C PRO A 106 9.31 -25.33 -18.96
N TYR A 107 8.35 -25.24 -18.06
CA TYR A 107 8.46 -24.54 -16.77
C TYR A 107 9.49 -25.19 -15.83
N CYS A 108 9.63 -26.53 -15.87
CA CYS A 108 10.65 -27.23 -15.10
C CYS A 108 12.09 -26.74 -15.43
N ASN A 109 12.36 -26.39 -16.70
CA ASN A 109 13.67 -25.87 -17.12
C ASN A 109 13.89 -24.44 -16.57
N ILE A 110 12.86 -23.57 -16.58
CA ILE A 110 12.91 -22.23 -16.00
C ILE A 110 13.23 -22.34 -14.50
N ILE A 111 12.54 -23.23 -13.79
CA ILE A 111 12.72 -23.46 -12.35
C ILE A 111 14.12 -24.00 -12.06
N ALA A 112 14.62 -24.95 -12.83
CA ALA A 112 15.96 -25.50 -12.65
C ALA A 112 17.05 -24.43 -12.85
N ALA A 113 16.90 -23.56 -13.85
CA ALA A 113 17.80 -22.43 -14.08
C ALA A 113 17.69 -21.39 -12.95
N ALA A 114 16.46 -21.05 -12.54
CA ALA A 114 16.20 -20.08 -11.48
C ALA A 114 16.78 -20.51 -10.12
N LYS A 115 16.72 -21.80 -9.78
CA LYS A 115 17.34 -22.36 -8.56
C LYS A 115 18.85 -22.09 -8.49
N LYS A 116 19.54 -22.07 -9.64
CA LYS A 116 20.99 -21.81 -9.70
C LYS A 116 21.37 -20.36 -9.46
N ILE A 117 20.47 -19.43 -9.80
CA ILE A 117 20.74 -17.98 -9.69
C ILE A 117 20.03 -17.32 -8.51
N ALA A 118 19.07 -17.99 -7.87
CA ALA A 118 18.39 -17.45 -6.71
C ALA A 118 19.37 -17.16 -5.57
N GLY A 119 19.25 -15.98 -4.96
CA GLY A 119 20.14 -15.51 -3.91
C GLY A 119 21.45 -14.85 -4.39
N LEU A 120 21.80 -14.96 -5.68
CA LEU A 120 22.98 -14.28 -6.20
C LEU A 120 22.80 -12.75 -6.23
N PRO A 121 23.89 -11.98 -6.03
CA PRO A 121 23.85 -10.52 -6.21
C PRO A 121 23.46 -10.18 -7.65
N ARG A 122 22.60 -9.15 -7.79
CA ARG A 122 22.15 -8.66 -9.11
C ARG A 122 22.82 -7.34 -9.48
N HIS A 123 22.70 -6.36 -8.61
CA HIS A 123 23.30 -5.03 -8.77
C HIS A 123 23.34 -4.28 -7.45
N ILE A 124 24.17 -3.26 -7.40
CA ILE A 124 24.15 -2.26 -6.33
C ILE A 124 23.00 -1.29 -6.63
N SER A 125 22.10 -1.11 -5.66
CA SER A 125 21.00 -0.16 -5.68
C SER A 125 21.26 0.95 -4.65
N VAL A 126 20.36 1.92 -4.55
CA VAL A 126 20.42 2.99 -3.55
C VAL A 126 19.46 2.66 -2.40
N HIS A 127 19.91 2.85 -1.17
CA HIS A 127 19.05 2.76 0.03
C HIS A 127 17.89 3.77 -0.07
N CYS A 128 16.71 3.40 0.41
CA CYS A 128 15.49 4.19 0.26
C CYS A 128 15.55 5.57 0.93
N GLY A 129 16.44 5.81 1.90
CA GLY A 129 16.55 7.06 2.64
C GLY A 129 17.98 7.45 2.98
N GLY A 130 18.85 6.45 3.19
CA GLY A 130 20.16 6.62 3.82
C GLY A 130 21.14 7.44 3.00
N LEU A 131 21.77 8.41 3.66
CA LEU A 131 22.94 9.12 3.20
C LEU A 131 23.92 9.27 4.36
N VAL A 132 25.18 9.48 4.01
CA VAL A 132 26.27 9.78 4.96
C VAL A 132 26.85 11.15 4.69
N VAL A 133 27.16 11.87 5.78
CA VAL A 133 27.88 13.14 5.73
C VAL A 133 29.13 12.96 6.60
N SER A 134 30.30 13.34 6.06
CA SER A 134 31.57 13.20 6.74
C SER A 134 32.34 14.51 6.78
N THR A 135 33.15 14.69 7.82
CA THR A 135 34.11 15.81 7.92
C THR A 135 35.36 15.58 7.06
N LYS A 136 35.64 14.31 6.71
CA LYS A 136 36.78 13.89 5.86
C LYS A 136 36.26 13.32 4.55
N PRO A 137 37.09 13.22 3.49
CA PRO A 137 36.69 12.56 2.26
C PRO A 137 36.19 11.13 2.54
N ILE A 138 35.00 10.80 2.05
CA ILE A 138 34.41 9.45 2.23
C ILE A 138 35.24 8.41 1.47
N THR A 139 35.89 8.82 0.37
CA THR A 139 36.78 7.96 -0.42
C THR A 139 38.00 7.45 0.31
N ASP A 140 38.39 8.08 1.44
CA ASP A 140 39.46 7.59 2.31
C ASP A 140 39.04 6.32 3.09
N LEU A 141 37.72 6.08 3.20
CA LEU A 141 37.14 5.00 3.98
C LEU A 141 36.40 3.97 3.11
N ILE A 142 35.66 4.44 2.09
CA ILE A 142 34.73 3.63 1.30
C ILE A 142 34.84 3.99 -0.18
N PRO A 143 34.89 3.00 -1.10
CA PRO A 143 34.79 3.27 -2.52
C PRO A 143 33.39 3.78 -2.87
N LEU A 144 33.33 4.74 -3.79
CA LEU A 144 32.12 5.36 -4.30
C LEU A 144 31.89 5.02 -5.77
N GLN A 145 30.62 5.12 -6.21
CA GLN A 145 30.24 5.10 -7.62
C GLN A 145 29.14 6.13 -7.90
N LYS A 146 28.96 6.52 -9.17
CA LYS A 146 27.87 7.44 -9.55
C LYS A 146 26.60 6.68 -9.90
N THR A 147 25.48 7.21 -9.43
CA THR A 147 24.14 6.76 -9.85
C THR A 147 23.77 7.35 -11.22
N PRO A 148 22.77 6.80 -11.93
CA PRO A 148 22.23 7.39 -13.16
C PRO A 148 21.74 8.83 -13.00
N LYS A 149 21.33 9.23 -11.80
CA LYS A 149 20.92 10.61 -11.45
C LYS A 149 22.10 11.54 -11.15
N GLY A 150 23.35 11.04 -11.19
CA GLY A 150 24.57 11.83 -10.96
C GLY A 150 25.03 11.89 -9.50
N PHE A 151 24.27 11.39 -8.54
CA PHE A 151 24.66 11.36 -7.13
C PHE A 151 25.74 10.30 -6.87
N GLU A 152 26.63 10.56 -5.93
CA GLU A 152 27.58 9.58 -5.43
C GLU A 152 26.89 8.62 -4.45
N VAL A 153 27.20 7.32 -4.55
CA VAL A 153 26.70 6.27 -3.70
C VAL A 153 27.85 5.38 -3.22
N THR A 154 27.79 4.97 -1.96
CA THR A 154 28.77 4.03 -1.37
C THR A 154 28.65 2.66 -2.04
N GLN A 155 29.77 1.93 -2.18
CA GLN A 155 29.72 0.53 -2.60
C GLN A 155 29.45 -0.42 -1.43
N TYR A 156 29.50 0.07 -0.19
CA TYR A 156 29.12 -0.66 1.02
C TYR A 156 27.70 -0.33 1.41
N ASP A 157 26.96 -1.34 1.91
CA ASP A 157 25.63 -1.13 2.46
C ASP A 157 25.69 -0.52 3.87
N MET A 158 24.55 -0.38 4.53
CA MET A 158 24.43 0.35 5.78
C MET A 158 25.24 -0.27 6.96
N TYR A 159 25.46 -1.59 6.98
CA TYR A 159 26.14 -2.25 8.11
C TYR A 159 27.65 -1.92 8.18
N PRO A 160 28.44 -2.16 7.12
CA PRO A 160 29.85 -1.70 7.11
C PRO A 160 29.99 -0.19 7.26
N VAL A 161 29.03 0.60 6.77
CA VAL A 161 29.04 2.07 6.91
C VAL A 161 28.91 2.48 8.39
N GLU A 162 28.01 1.83 9.13
CA GLU A 162 27.85 2.02 10.59
C GLU A 162 29.08 1.54 11.36
N ASP A 163 29.64 0.38 11.01
CA ASP A 163 30.85 -0.19 11.66
C ASP A 163 32.09 0.71 11.49
N LEU A 164 32.17 1.47 10.40
CA LEU A 164 33.22 2.48 10.16
C LEU A 164 32.97 3.80 10.92
N GLY A 165 31.90 3.89 11.70
CA GLY A 165 31.54 5.06 12.50
C GLY A 165 31.03 6.26 11.68
N LEU A 166 30.60 6.06 10.46
CA LEU A 166 29.99 7.11 9.65
C LEU A 166 28.55 7.37 10.09
N LEU A 167 28.19 8.65 10.23
CA LEU A 167 26.84 9.06 10.62
C LEU A 167 25.87 8.88 9.45
N LYS A 168 24.89 8.00 9.65
CA LYS A 168 23.78 7.81 8.72
C LYS A 168 22.64 8.77 9.03
N ILE A 169 22.10 9.42 8.02
CA ILE A 169 20.91 10.25 8.09
C ILE A 169 19.92 9.70 7.07
N ASP A 170 18.66 9.50 7.46
CA ASP A 170 17.63 9.02 6.55
C ASP A 170 16.72 10.16 6.09
N LEU A 171 16.75 10.46 4.78
CA LEU A 171 15.79 11.34 4.10
C LEU A 171 14.74 10.45 3.43
N LEU A 172 13.62 10.25 4.10
CA LEU A 172 12.58 9.32 3.68
C LEU A 172 11.55 9.99 2.78
N ALA A 173 11.09 9.27 1.77
CA ALA A 173 10.05 9.71 0.87
C ALA A 173 8.67 9.26 1.38
N GLN A 174 7.76 10.20 1.65
CA GLN A 174 6.41 9.92 2.10
C GLN A 174 5.38 10.42 1.09
N ARG A 175 4.58 9.50 0.55
CA ARG A 175 3.51 9.86 -0.38
C ARG A 175 2.36 10.59 0.34
N GLY A 176 2.08 10.23 1.59
CA GLY A 176 1.05 10.88 2.40
C GLY A 176 1.30 12.37 2.64
N LEU A 177 2.58 12.80 2.76
CA LEU A 177 2.91 14.22 2.86
C LEU A 177 2.70 14.96 1.54
N ALA A 178 2.98 14.32 0.40
CA ALA A 178 2.66 14.92 -0.90
C ALA A 178 1.15 15.06 -1.10
N VAL A 179 0.36 14.06 -0.68
CA VAL A 179 -1.12 14.15 -0.70
C VAL A 179 -1.61 15.33 0.14
N GLU A 180 -1.06 15.54 1.36
CA GLU A 180 -1.41 16.69 2.20
C GLU A 180 -1.12 18.01 1.46
N ILE A 181 0.09 18.18 0.92
CA ILE A 181 0.52 19.42 0.24
C ILE A 181 -0.29 19.66 -1.03
N ASP A 182 -0.47 18.64 -1.86
CA ASP A 182 -1.20 18.77 -3.14
C ASP A 182 -2.67 19.10 -2.89
N THR A 183 -3.28 18.49 -1.86
CA THR A 183 -4.65 18.83 -1.46
C THR A 183 -4.76 20.30 -1.02
N VAL A 184 -3.85 20.75 -0.12
CA VAL A 184 -3.84 22.13 0.35
C VAL A 184 -3.67 23.13 -0.80
N ASN A 185 -2.79 22.80 -1.76
CA ASN A 185 -2.56 23.63 -2.95
C ASN A 185 -3.76 23.62 -3.92
N ALA A 186 -4.53 22.55 -3.98
CA ALA A 186 -5.69 22.43 -4.87
C ALA A 186 -6.93 23.17 -4.33
N VAL A 187 -7.02 23.35 -3.01
CA VAL A 187 -8.12 24.07 -2.36
C VAL A 187 -7.99 25.56 -2.59
N GLN A 188 -9.05 26.21 -3.10
CA GLN A 188 -9.06 27.66 -3.34
C GLN A 188 -8.93 28.49 -2.06
N LYS A 189 -9.41 27.98 -0.93
CA LYS A 189 -9.32 28.62 0.38
C LYS A 189 -7.98 28.27 1.04
N LYS A 190 -7.26 29.25 1.54
CA LYS A 190 -6.01 29.02 2.28
C LYS A 190 -6.27 28.14 3.53
N ILE A 191 -5.65 26.98 3.57
CA ILE A 191 -5.66 26.08 4.72
C ILE A 191 -4.34 26.28 5.48
N ASP A 192 -4.46 26.59 6.78
CA ASP A 192 -3.31 26.77 7.66
C ASP A 192 -3.50 25.92 8.92
N PHE A 193 -2.78 24.83 9.00
CA PHE A 193 -2.82 23.93 10.15
C PHE A 193 -2.15 24.48 11.41
N SER A 194 -1.57 25.68 11.38
CA SER A 194 -1.18 26.38 12.60
C SER A 194 -2.39 26.98 13.33
N CYS A 195 -3.47 27.29 12.60
CA CYS A 195 -4.73 27.84 13.09
C CYS A 195 -5.87 26.84 13.19
N ILE A 196 -5.72 25.67 12.55
CA ILE A 196 -6.73 24.60 12.51
C ILE A 196 -6.20 23.41 13.30
N ASP A 197 -6.98 22.96 14.30
CA ASP A 197 -6.69 21.72 15.02
C ASP A 197 -7.55 20.56 14.47
N PRO A 198 -6.99 19.67 13.64
CA PRO A 198 -7.73 18.53 13.10
C PRO A 198 -8.17 17.51 14.16
N VAL A 199 -7.54 17.51 15.35
CA VAL A 199 -7.84 16.54 16.41
C VAL A 199 -9.17 16.85 17.07
N THR A 200 -9.53 18.11 17.19
CA THR A 200 -10.78 18.57 17.83
C THR A 200 -11.94 18.74 16.85
N ASP A 201 -11.67 18.64 15.53
CA ASP A 201 -12.70 18.78 14.49
C ASP A 201 -13.69 17.60 14.50
N ALA A 202 -14.98 17.90 14.63
CA ALA A 202 -16.05 16.91 14.81
C ALA A 202 -16.21 15.98 13.58
N ALA A 203 -16.07 16.54 12.37
CA ALA A 203 -16.19 15.76 11.12
C ALA A 203 -15.02 14.79 10.97
N THR A 204 -13.81 15.26 11.28
CA THR A 204 -12.58 14.44 11.30
C THR A 204 -12.68 13.30 12.32
N GLN A 205 -13.12 13.60 13.54
CA GLN A 205 -13.32 12.59 14.58
C GLN A 205 -14.37 11.54 14.17
N ALA A 206 -15.48 11.96 13.56
CA ALA A 206 -16.51 11.05 13.07
C ALA A 206 -15.97 10.12 11.99
N LEU A 207 -15.23 10.66 11.00
CA LEU A 207 -14.61 9.90 9.92
C LEU A 207 -13.64 8.85 10.45
N ILE A 208 -12.77 9.20 11.40
CA ILE A 208 -11.82 8.27 12.02
C ILE A 208 -12.56 7.21 12.84
N ARG A 209 -13.49 7.61 13.70
CA ARG A 209 -14.27 6.71 14.56
C ARG A 209 -15.07 5.67 13.77
N GLU A 210 -15.58 6.07 12.60
CA GLU A 210 -16.35 5.19 11.71
C GLU A 210 -15.45 4.34 10.79
N GLY A 211 -14.13 4.53 10.83
CA GLY A 211 -13.19 3.82 9.96
C GLY A 211 -13.34 4.15 8.46
N LYS A 212 -13.89 5.34 8.14
CA LYS A 212 -14.02 5.84 6.75
C LYS A 212 -12.72 6.46 6.23
N THR A 213 -11.60 5.83 6.54
CA THR A 213 -10.24 6.36 6.40
C THR A 213 -9.50 5.89 5.15
N ILE A 214 -10.19 5.37 4.13
CA ILE A 214 -9.59 5.04 2.83
C ILE A 214 -8.96 6.30 2.24
N GLY A 215 -7.72 6.21 1.75
CA GLY A 215 -6.90 7.32 1.28
C GLY A 215 -6.14 8.06 2.39
N CYS A 216 -6.52 7.91 3.67
CA CYS A 216 -5.83 8.58 4.76
C CYS A 216 -4.57 7.82 5.14
N PHE A 217 -3.44 8.48 5.01
CA PHE A 217 -2.13 7.95 5.35
C PHE A 217 -2.13 7.19 6.67
N TYR A 218 -1.50 6.00 6.67
CA TYR A 218 -1.25 5.15 7.84
C TYR A 218 -2.48 4.49 8.48
N ILE A 219 -3.71 4.97 8.24
CA ILE A 219 -4.94 4.52 8.92
C ILE A 219 -5.99 3.91 7.99
N GLU A 220 -5.65 3.61 6.75
CA GLU A 220 -6.61 3.15 5.72
C GLU A 220 -6.70 1.62 5.55
N SER A 221 -5.71 0.84 6.06
CA SER A 221 -5.71 -0.62 5.87
C SER A 221 -6.96 -1.26 6.51
N PRO A 222 -7.49 -2.40 5.98
CA PRO A 222 -8.67 -3.06 6.53
C PRO A 222 -8.56 -3.34 8.03
N GLY A 223 -7.42 -3.88 8.47
CA GLY A 223 -7.19 -4.15 9.89
C GLY A 223 -7.22 -2.89 10.75
N MET A 224 -6.64 -1.79 10.25
CA MET A 224 -6.64 -0.52 10.97
C MET A 224 -8.05 0.09 11.03
N ARG A 225 -8.78 0.14 9.92
CA ARG A 225 -10.17 0.61 9.87
C ARG A 225 -11.07 -0.14 10.85
N ASN A 226 -10.94 -1.46 10.90
CA ASN A 226 -11.64 -2.31 11.85
C ASN A 226 -11.26 -1.99 13.31
N LEU A 227 -9.99 -1.73 13.58
CA LEU A 227 -9.51 -1.38 14.92
C LEU A 227 -10.03 -0.01 15.36
N LEU A 228 -10.04 0.99 14.47
CA LEU A 228 -10.59 2.33 14.74
C LEU A 228 -12.07 2.26 15.16
N GLN A 229 -12.87 1.43 14.49
CA GLN A 229 -14.28 1.18 14.83
C GLN A 229 -14.43 0.50 16.19
N LYS A 230 -13.65 -0.56 16.46
CA LYS A 230 -13.68 -1.32 17.73
C LYS A 230 -13.28 -0.46 18.93
N LEU A 231 -12.32 0.45 18.76
CA LEU A 231 -11.86 1.37 19.80
C LEU A 231 -12.66 2.69 19.84
N ARG A 232 -13.53 2.95 18.85
CA ARG A 232 -14.26 4.23 18.72
C ARG A 232 -13.34 5.42 18.89
N VAL A 233 -12.21 5.41 18.17
CA VAL A 233 -11.13 6.40 18.34
C VAL A 233 -11.67 7.82 18.21
N ASN A 234 -11.39 8.64 19.23
CA ASN A 234 -11.84 10.02 19.35
C ASN A 234 -10.79 10.97 19.93
N SER A 235 -9.55 10.54 20.06
CA SER A 235 -8.45 11.38 20.55
C SER A 235 -7.14 11.01 19.89
N PHE A 236 -6.18 11.95 19.95
CA PHE A 236 -4.84 11.78 19.43
C PHE A 236 -4.10 10.59 20.06
N GLU A 237 -4.20 10.46 21.38
CA GLU A 237 -3.59 9.38 22.13
C GLU A 237 -4.15 8.02 21.69
N LYS A 238 -5.46 7.93 21.50
CA LYS A 238 -6.11 6.67 21.07
C LYS A 238 -5.75 6.29 19.65
N LEU A 239 -5.55 7.25 18.75
CA LEU A 239 -5.04 6.96 17.41
C LEU A 239 -3.59 6.48 17.45
N THR A 240 -2.77 7.09 18.29
CA THR A 240 -1.37 6.68 18.53
C THR A 240 -1.30 5.26 19.09
N ASP A 241 -2.15 4.94 20.11
CA ASP A 241 -2.27 3.58 20.66
C ASP A 241 -2.70 2.57 19.58
N ALA A 242 -3.77 2.88 18.81
CA ALA A 242 -4.29 2.01 17.75
C ALA A 242 -3.23 1.68 16.69
N SER A 243 -2.46 2.68 16.26
CA SER A 243 -1.40 2.50 15.27
C SER A 243 -0.24 1.63 15.76
N SER A 244 -0.03 1.58 17.07
CA SER A 244 1.03 0.78 17.69
C SER A 244 0.59 -0.66 17.99
N ILE A 245 -0.68 -0.85 18.37
CA ILE A 245 -1.20 -2.15 18.80
C ILE A 245 -1.50 -3.11 17.63
N ILE A 246 -1.71 -2.59 16.42
CA ILE A 246 -2.03 -3.39 15.22
C ILE A 246 -0.85 -4.20 14.70
N ARG A 247 0.33 -4.04 15.29
CA ARG A 247 1.58 -4.69 14.84
C ARG A 247 1.57 -6.20 15.09
N PRO A 248 2.24 -6.99 14.23
CA PRO A 248 2.17 -8.46 14.29
C PRO A 248 2.48 -9.07 15.66
N GLY A 249 3.53 -8.61 16.36
CA GLY A 249 3.91 -9.12 17.68
C GLY A 249 2.81 -8.93 18.73
N VAL A 250 2.29 -7.72 18.86
CA VAL A 250 1.22 -7.39 19.81
C VAL A 250 -0.11 -8.08 19.42
N ALA A 251 -0.39 -8.15 18.12
CA ALA A 251 -1.61 -8.78 17.63
C ALA A 251 -1.62 -10.31 17.84
N SER A 252 -0.46 -10.98 17.64
CA SER A 252 -0.35 -12.44 17.79
C SER A 252 -0.27 -12.91 19.24
N SER A 253 0.20 -12.08 20.17
CA SER A 253 0.31 -12.43 21.60
C SER A 253 -1.01 -12.38 22.37
N GLY A 254 -2.11 -11.95 21.75
CA GLY A 254 -3.39 -11.74 22.42
C GLY A 254 -3.53 -10.38 23.13
N MET A 255 -2.47 -9.59 23.21
CA MET A 255 -2.46 -8.27 23.88
C MET A 255 -3.41 -7.28 23.21
N MET A 256 -3.53 -7.30 21.88
CA MET A 256 -4.49 -6.45 21.15
C MET A 256 -5.93 -6.73 21.56
N GLN A 257 -6.32 -8.00 21.68
CA GLN A 257 -7.67 -8.39 22.12
C GLN A 257 -7.93 -7.97 23.56
N ALA A 258 -6.96 -8.15 24.45
CA ALA A 258 -7.05 -7.70 25.85
C ALA A 258 -7.20 -6.18 25.93
N TYR A 259 -6.42 -5.42 25.15
CA TYR A 259 -6.54 -3.96 25.07
C TYR A 259 -7.95 -3.54 24.63
N ILE A 260 -8.46 -4.10 23.53
CA ILE A 260 -9.82 -3.78 23.03
C ILE A 260 -10.90 -4.10 24.07
N LYS A 261 -10.83 -5.25 24.75
CA LYS A 261 -11.79 -5.63 25.77
C LYS A 261 -11.75 -4.69 26.97
N ARG A 262 -10.56 -4.36 27.47
CA ARG A 262 -10.37 -3.47 28.62
C ARG A 262 -10.78 -2.05 28.31
N HIS A 263 -10.41 -1.54 27.12
CA HIS A 263 -10.85 -0.24 26.62
C HIS A 263 -12.38 -0.12 26.57
N ASN A 264 -13.07 -1.17 26.11
CA ASN A 264 -14.54 -1.21 26.01
C ASN A 264 -15.24 -1.61 27.32
N GLY A 265 -14.52 -1.77 28.44
CA GLY A 265 -15.10 -2.17 29.73
C GLY A 265 -15.61 -3.62 29.77
N LYS A 266 -15.25 -4.47 28.80
CA LYS A 266 -15.65 -5.89 28.72
C LYS A 266 -14.74 -6.81 29.53
N GLU A 267 -13.60 -6.32 29.99
CA GLU A 267 -12.63 -7.00 30.83
C GLU A 267 -12.08 -6.01 31.86
N ALA A 268 -11.96 -6.43 33.11
CA ALA A 268 -11.39 -5.61 34.17
C ALA A 268 -9.89 -5.36 33.88
N VAL A 269 -9.42 -4.15 34.16
CA VAL A 269 -7.99 -3.82 34.05
C VAL A 269 -7.24 -4.49 35.21
N THR A 270 -6.40 -5.45 34.89
CA THR A 270 -5.56 -6.18 35.81
C THR A 270 -4.09 -5.94 35.51
N TYR A 271 -3.24 -5.97 36.55
CA TYR A 271 -1.81 -5.83 36.43
C TYR A 271 -1.16 -7.07 37.03
N LEU A 272 -0.19 -7.66 36.33
CA LEU A 272 0.55 -8.84 36.83
C LEU A 272 1.32 -8.53 38.12
N HIS A 273 1.69 -7.26 38.35
CA HIS A 273 2.34 -6.78 39.56
C HIS A 273 1.98 -5.30 39.80
N PRO A 274 1.86 -4.83 41.07
CA PRO A 274 1.53 -3.43 41.39
C PRO A 274 2.42 -2.38 40.72
N LYS A 275 3.72 -2.64 40.61
CA LYS A 275 4.69 -1.76 39.93
C LYS A 275 4.31 -1.50 38.45
N LEU A 276 3.64 -2.44 37.78
CA LEU A 276 3.19 -2.27 36.40
C LEU A 276 2.03 -1.27 36.27
N LYS A 277 1.27 -1.03 37.34
CA LYS A 277 0.19 -0.05 37.34
C LYS A 277 0.72 1.38 37.08
N GLU A 278 1.83 1.73 37.69
CA GLU A 278 2.44 3.06 37.50
C GLU A 278 2.93 3.29 36.08
N VAL A 279 3.42 2.23 35.44
CA VAL A 279 4.02 2.28 34.10
C VAL A 279 3.00 2.17 32.97
N LEU A 280 1.99 1.29 33.16
CA LEU A 280 1.09 0.87 32.08
C LEU A 280 -0.38 1.30 32.31
N TYR A 281 -0.69 2.25 33.22
CA TYR A 281 -2.07 2.63 33.53
C TYR A 281 -2.78 3.23 32.30
N LYS A 282 -2.09 3.99 31.45
CA LYS A 282 -2.63 4.62 30.24
C LYS A 282 -3.01 3.61 29.16
N THR A 283 -2.36 2.45 29.16
CA THR A 283 -2.53 1.37 28.18
C THR A 283 -3.25 0.15 28.77
N TYR A 284 -4.00 0.35 29.86
CA TYR A 284 -4.80 -0.69 30.52
C TYR A 284 -4.00 -1.92 30.97
N GLY A 285 -2.73 -1.73 31.38
CA GLY A 285 -1.85 -2.80 31.78
C GLY A 285 -1.21 -3.59 30.64
N ILE A 286 -1.32 -3.11 29.40
CA ILE A 286 -0.77 -3.74 28.19
C ILE A 286 0.46 -2.96 27.71
N MET A 287 1.55 -3.64 27.43
CA MET A 287 2.68 -3.04 26.73
C MET A 287 2.33 -2.86 25.26
N ILE A 288 2.47 -1.66 24.72
CA ILE A 288 2.18 -1.36 23.30
C ILE A 288 3.30 -0.58 22.60
N TYR A 289 4.19 0.05 23.38
CA TYR A 289 5.32 0.82 22.86
C TYR A 289 6.67 0.16 23.22
N GLN A 290 7.69 0.44 22.45
CA GLN A 290 9.07 0.04 22.80
C GLN A 290 9.52 0.62 24.15
N GLU A 291 9.10 1.84 24.43
CA GLU A 291 9.35 2.54 25.68
C GLU A 291 8.71 1.85 26.89
N ASP A 292 7.61 1.13 26.69
CA ASP A 292 6.98 0.35 27.76
C ASP A 292 7.89 -0.79 28.22
N VAL A 293 8.63 -1.42 27.28
CA VAL A 293 9.62 -2.46 27.63
C VAL A 293 10.73 -1.89 28.52
N LEU A 294 11.25 -0.69 28.18
CA LEU A 294 12.26 0.00 28.98
C LEU A 294 11.77 0.23 30.40
N LYS A 295 10.57 0.79 30.54
CA LYS A 295 10.00 1.10 31.85
C LYS A 295 9.69 -0.13 32.68
N VAL A 296 9.15 -1.17 32.04
CA VAL A 296 8.86 -2.42 32.71
C VAL A 296 10.14 -3.09 33.19
N ALA A 297 11.18 -3.12 32.36
CA ALA A 297 12.49 -3.66 32.75
C ALA A 297 13.09 -2.86 33.92
N HIS A 298 13.01 -1.55 33.89
CA HIS A 298 13.50 -0.69 34.99
C HIS A 298 12.67 -0.89 36.28
N ALA A 299 11.33 -0.77 36.21
CA ALA A 299 10.48 -0.84 37.39
C ALA A 299 10.42 -2.23 38.05
N VAL A 300 10.43 -3.29 37.25
CA VAL A 300 10.24 -4.67 37.68
C VAL A 300 11.58 -5.30 38.06
N ALA A 301 12.60 -5.19 37.21
CA ALA A 301 13.88 -5.83 37.39
C ALA A 301 14.96 -4.93 38.00
N GLY A 302 14.70 -3.61 38.13
CA GLY A 302 15.70 -2.65 38.63
C GLY A 302 16.87 -2.46 37.66
N MET A 303 16.68 -2.77 36.37
CA MET A 303 17.69 -2.51 35.35
C MET A 303 17.91 -1.01 35.19
N SER A 304 19.16 -0.58 34.97
CA SER A 304 19.44 0.81 34.59
C SER A 304 18.79 1.15 33.26
N LEU A 305 18.55 2.43 32.95
CA LEU A 305 17.97 2.85 31.66
C LEU A 305 18.85 2.41 30.50
N GLY A 306 20.18 2.42 30.64
CA GLY A 306 21.11 1.93 29.62
C GLY A 306 21.02 0.43 29.39
N GLU A 307 20.90 -0.39 30.45
CA GLU A 307 20.69 -1.84 30.32
C GLU A 307 19.34 -2.15 29.66
N ALA A 308 18.28 -1.43 30.04
CA ALA A 308 16.94 -1.58 29.44
C ALA A 308 16.93 -1.15 27.96
N GLU A 309 17.68 -0.11 27.58
CA GLU A 309 17.87 0.28 26.17
C GLU A 309 18.68 -0.77 25.41
N GLY A 310 19.70 -1.37 26.01
CA GLY A 310 20.42 -2.50 25.44
C GLY A 310 19.52 -3.71 25.16
N LEU A 311 18.61 -4.04 26.07
CA LEU A 311 17.58 -5.05 25.86
C LEU A 311 16.71 -4.70 24.65
N ARG A 312 16.18 -3.46 24.59
CA ARG A 312 15.36 -3.01 23.48
C ARG A 312 16.08 -3.09 22.12
N LYS A 313 17.35 -2.63 22.07
CA LYS A 313 18.19 -2.74 20.86
C LYS A 313 18.37 -4.18 20.42
N CYS A 314 18.63 -5.09 21.38
CA CYS A 314 18.75 -6.51 21.13
C CYS A 314 17.46 -7.11 20.53
N MET A 315 16.30 -6.72 21.04
CA MET A 315 14.98 -7.15 20.54
C MET A 315 14.71 -6.68 19.11
N SER A 316 15.22 -5.53 18.69
CA SER A 316 15.04 -4.99 17.33
C SER A 316 15.90 -5.72 16.29
N LYS A 317 17.04 -6.25 16.67
CA LYS A 317 17.99 -6.99 15.80
C LYS A 317 17.76 -8.50 15.95
N LYS A 318 16.93 -9.12 15.13
CA LYS A 318 16.51 -10.56 15.14
C LYS A 318 17.65 -11.62 15.20
N ARG A 319 18.91 -11.24 15.23
CA ARG A 319 20.05 -12.15 15.01
C ARG A 319 20.91 -12.44 16.25
N ASN A 320 20.54 -11.96 17.44
CA ASN A 320 21.42 -12.08 18.61
C ASN A 320 20.76 -12.81 19.78
N TRP A 321 20.45 -14.10 19.60
CA TRP A 321 19.84 -14.96 20.62
C TRP A 321 20.66 -15.07 21.90
N GLU A 322 22.00 -15.11 21.80
CA GLU A 322 22.90 -15.20 22.97
C GLU A 322 22.79 -13.94 23.84
N ARG A 323 22.79 -12.76 23.24
CA ARG A 323 22.58 -11.51 23.96
C ARG A 323 21.19 -11.41 24.58
N MET A 324 20.18 -11.92 23.90
CA MET A 324 18.81 -11.91 24.41
C MET A 324 18.68 -12.78 25.66
N GLU A 325 19.33 -13.95 25.69
CA GLU A 325 19.35 -14.80 26.87
C GLU A 325 20.10 -14.14 28.06
N THR A 326 21.20 -13.44 27.80
CA THR A 326 21.90 -12.65 28.84
C THR A 326 20.98 -11.59 29.45
N TYR A 327 20.20 -10.87 28.64
CA TYR A 327 19.23 -9.89 29.14
C TYR A 327 18.08 -10.55 29.89
N ARG A 328 17.62 -11.73 29.44
CA ARG A 328 16.63 -12.53 30.15
C ARG A 328 17.07 -12.91 31.56
N GLU A 329 18.28 -13.45 31.70
CA GLU A 329 18.86 -13.82 33.00
C GLU A 329 18.98 -12.60 33.93
N ARG A 330 19.45 -11.48 33.42
CA ARG A 330 19.52 -10.21 34.16
C ARG A 330 18.13 -9.75 34.63
N PHE A 331 17.14 -9.76 33.74
CA PHE A 331 15.78 -9.39 34.07
C PHE A 331 15.19 -10.31 35.16
N LEU A 332 15.27 -11.61 34.98
CA LEU A 332 14.74 -12.58 35.94
C LEU A 332 15.43 -12.51 37.29
N SER A 333 16.75 -12.34 37.31
CA SER A 333 17.55 -12.16 38.52
C SER A 333 17.19 -10.86 39.25
N GLY A 334 17.10 -9.74 38.54
CA GLY A 334 16.71 -8.45 39.09
C GLY A 334 15.28 -8.47 39.65
N ALA A 335 14.34 -9.04 38.93
CA ALA A 335 12.94 -9.19 39.36
C ALA A 335 12.84 -10.10 40.62
N LYS A 336 13.64 -11.15 40.67
CA LYS A 336 13.73 -12.01 41.88
C LYS A 336 14.25 -11.22 43.11
N LYS A 337 15.28 -10.40 42.93
CA LYS A 337 15.80 -9.51 44.01
C LYS A 337 14.75 -8.52 44.49
N ASN A 338 13.87 -8.08 43.60
CA ASN A 338 12.75 -7.19 43.91
C ASN A 338 11.52 -7.92 44.50
N GLY A 339 11.64 -9.22 44.86
CA GLY A 339 10.56 -9.98 45.49
C GLY A 339 9.44 -10.43 44.58
N ILE A 340 9.61 -10.40 43.26
CA ILE A 340 8.56 -10.77 42.29
C ILE A 340 8.50 -12.30 42.16
N PRO A 341 7.31 -12.93 42.33
CA PRO A 341 7.15 -14.37 42.21
C PRO A 341 7.58 -14.91 40.86
N GLU A 342 8.04 -16.15 40.80
CA GLU A 342 8.56 -16.77 39.56
C GLU A 342 7.59 -16.80 38.44
N THR A 343 6.35 -17.19 38.68
CA THR A 343 5.27 -17.23 37.70
C THR A 343 5.02 -15.87 37.07
N VAL A 344 5.02 -14.81 37.91
CA VAL A 344 4.77 -13.43 37.47
C VAL A 344 5.96 -12.90 36.65
N ARG A 345 7.21 -13.10 37.08
CA ARG A 345 8.38 -12.62 36.34
C ARG A 345 8.55 -13.31 35.01
N ASN A 346 8.24 -14.62 34.91
CA ASN A 346 8.27 -15.37 33.66
C ASN A 346 7.15 -14.89 32.70
N GLU A 347 5.97 -14.59 33.21
CA GLU A 347 4.87 -14.06 32.40
C GLU A 347 5.17 -12.64 31.86
N ILE A 348 5.75 -11.77 32.70
CA ILE A 348 6.18 -10.44 32.25
C ILE A 348 7.27 -10.58 31.18
N TRP A 349 8.24 -11.49 31.36
CA TRP A 349 9.25 -11.73 30.34
C TRP A 349 8.64 -12.23 29.02
N ARG A 350 7.69 -13.14 29.08
CA ARG A 350 6.98 -13.63 27.88
C ARG A 350 6.31 -12.49 27.12
N HIS A 351 5.73 -11.53 27.83
CA HIS A 351 5.19 -10.33 27.21
C HIS A 351 6.28 -9.48 26.55
N ILE A 352 7.41 -9.26 27.22
CA ILE A 352 8.56 -8.53 26.67
C ILE A 352 9.06 -9.24 25.39
N ASP A 353 9.29 -10.54 25.43
CA ASP A 353 9.79 -11.31 24.30
C ASP A 353 8.87 -11.25 23.06
N SER A 354 7.54 -11.15 23.27
CA SER A 354 6.59 -10.98 22.19
C SER A 354 6.76 -9.67 21.38
N PHE A 355 7.48 -8.68 21.90
CA PHE A 355 7.84 -7.45 21.21
C PHE A 355 9.08 -7.59 20.31
N ALA A 356 9.79 -8.72 20.37
CA ALA A 356 11.00 -8.92 19.57
C ALA A 356 10.72 -8.79 18.07
N GLY A 357 11.36 -7.83 17.43
CA GLY A 357 11.32 -7.59 16.00
C GLY A 357 10.10 -6.81 15.45
N TYR A 358 9.13 -6.41 16.29
CA TYR A 358 7.85 -5.86 15.80
C TYR A 358 7.34 -4.60 16.53
N SER A 359 8.08 -4.06 17.47
CA SER A 359 7.62 -2.91 18.25
C SER A 359 7.98 -1.57 17.60
N PHE A 360 7.15 -0.56 17.82
CA PHE A 360 7.37 0.82 17.36
C PHE A 360 7.60 1.77 18.51
N CYS A 361 8.35 2.84 18.26
CA CYS A 361 8.46 3.91 19.22
C CYS A 361 7.21 4.77 19.25
N LYS A 362 6.85 5.26 20.43
CA LYS A 362 5.71 6.14 20.62
C LYS A 362 5.83 7.43 19.80
N ALA A 363 7.05 7.98 19.71
CA ALA A 363 7.32 9.21 18.94
C ALA A 363 6.96 9.06 17.47
N HIS A 364 7.37 7.96 16.84
CA HIS A 364 7.03 7.67 15.43
C HIS A 364 5.52 7.51 15.24
N SER A 365 4.85 6.74 16.10
CA SER A 365 3.40 6.57 16.05
C SER A 365 2.65 7.89 16.24
N ALA A 366 3.13 8.76 17.14
CA ALA A 366 2.55 10.08 17.38
C ALA A 366 2.74 11.03 16.18
N SER A 367 3.94 11.06 15.58
CA SER A 367 4.21 11.86 14.38
C SER A 367 3.30 11.45 13.23
N PHE A 368 3.15 10.15 12.98
CA PHE A 368 2.27 9.64 11.92
C PHE A 368 0.78 9.83 12.24
N ALA A 369 0.37 9.77 13.50
CA ALA A 369 -1.00 10.09 13.91
C ALA A 369 -1.37 11.54 13.57
N LEU A 370 -0.43 12.49 13.70
CA LEU A 370 -0.67 13.88 13.31
C LEU A 370 -0.92 14.02 11.80
N VAL A 371 -0.09 13.38 10.98
CA VAL A 371 -0.29 13.35 9.51
C VAL A 371 -1.63 12.68 9.17
N SER A 372 -1.99 11.59 9.88
CA SER A 372 -3.28 10.91 9.68
C SER A 372 -4.48 11.81 10.00
N TYR A 373 -4.40 12.59 11.09
CA TYR A 373 -5.45 13.55 11.44
C TYR A 373 -5.60 14.66 10.40
N LYS A 374 -4.50 15.19 9.87
CA LYS A 374 -4.52 16.18 8.79
C LYS A 374 -5.12 15.59 7.51
N ALA A 375 -4.72 14.38 7.12
CA ALA A 375 -5.29 13.67 5.98
C ALA A 375 -6.80 13.43 6.15
N ALA A 376 -7.24 13.02 7.34
CA ALA A 376 -8.65 12.80 7.65
C ALA A 376 -9.46 14.11 7.62
N TYR A 377 -8.89 15.22 8.10
CA TYR A 377 -9.48 16.55 8.00
C TYR A 377 -9.67 16.98 6.54
N LEU A 378 -8.63 16.84 5.72
CA LEU A 378 -8.70 17.16 4.30
C LEU A 378 -9.74 16.31 3.58
N LYS A 379 -9.82 15.02 3.88
CA LYS A 379 -10.85 14.13 3.33
C LYS A 379 -12.26 14.54 3.75
N ALA A 380 -12.45 14.94 5.02
CA ALA A 380 -13.75 15.29 5.55
C ALA A 380 -14.30 16.60 4.97
N HIS A 381 -13.42 17.58 4.70
CA HIS A 381 -13.81 18.93 4.28
C HIS A 381 -13.62 19.22 2.78
N TYR A 382 -12.67 18.52 2.13
CA TYR A 382 -12.28 18.71 0.72
C TYR A 382 -12.10 17.38 0.00
N PRO A 383 -13.16 16.54 -0.03
CA PRO A 383 -13.04 15.15 -0.49
C PRO A 383 -12.60 15.03 -1.95
N ALA A 384 -13.00 15.93 -2.85
CA ALA A 384 -12.63 15.86 -4.26
C ALA A 384 -11.15 16.18 -4.48
N GLU A 385 -10.66 17.27 -3.86
CA GLU A 385 -9.25 17.66 -3.91
C GLU A 385 -8.36 16.60 -3.27
N PHE A 386 -8.79 16.07 -2.11
CA PHE A 386 -8.08 15.03 -1.39
C PHE A 386 -7.98 13.73 -2.21
N MET A 387 -9.07 13.24 -2.75
CA MET A 387 -9.06 12.00 -3.54
C MET A 387 -8.28 12.16 -4.86
N ALA A 388 -8.33 13.34 -5.49
CA ALA A 388 -7.50 13.66 -6.65
C ALA A 388 -6.00 13.62 -6.30
N ALA A 389 -5.61 14.17 -5.14
CA ALA A 389 -4.24 14.13 -4.66
C ALA A 389 -3.78 12.71 -4.30
N VAL A 390 -4.65 11.87 -3.69
CA VAL A 390 -4.36 10.44 -3.42
C VAL A 390 -4.07 9.71 -4.72
N LEU A 391 -4.94 9.86 -5.74
CA LEU A 391 -4.78 9.23 -7.05
C LEU A 391 -3.52 9.70 -7.78
N THR A 392 -3.20 10.99 -7.73
CA THR A 392 -2.02 11.58 -8.35
C THR A 392 -0.72 11.05 -7.74
N ASN A 393 -0.68 10.89 -6.42
CA ASN A 393 0.53 10.45 -5.74
C ASN A 393 0.73 8.93 -5.75
N GLU A 394 -0.19 8.15 -6.32
CA GLU A 394 -0.11 6.68 -6.43
C GLU A 394 0.26 6.00 -5.11
N GLY A 395 -0.10 6.62 -4.00
CA GLY A 395 0.29 6.22 -2.66
C GLY A 395 -0.88 5.71 -1.88
N GLY A 396 -0.68 4.62 -1.16
CA GLY A 396 -1.67 4.08 -0.25
C GLY A 396 -1.69 2.56 -0.23
N PHE A 397 -2.69 2.02 0.44
CA PHE A 397 -2.83 0.58 0.65
C PHE A 397 -3.57 -0.11 -0.51
N TYR A 398 -4.40 0.63 -1.24
CA TYR A 398 -5.28 0.10 -2.28
C TYR A 398 -4.81 0.47 -3.68
N ASP A 399 -5.34 -0.23 -4.68
CA ASP A 399 -5.20 0.11 -6.10
C ASP A 399 -5.99 1.39 -6.43
N ALA A 400 -5.64 2.07 -7.51
CA ALA A 400 -6.35 3.26 -7.99
C ALA A 400 -7.85 3.03 -8.20
N CYS A 401 -8.24 1.81 -8.63
CA CYS A 401 -9.65 1.43 -8.82
C CYS A 401 -10.45 1.58 -7.51
N ALA A 402 -9.92 1.11 -6.38
CA ALA A 402 -10.60 1.23 -5.08
C ALA A 402 -10.73 2.69 -4.62
N TYR A 403 -9.76 3.55 -4.93
CA TYR A 403 -9.84 4.98 -4.63
C TYR A 403 -10.86 5.69 -5.52
N ILE A 404 -11.00 5.31 -6.77
CA ILE A 404 -12.07 5.80 -7.68
C ILE A 404 -13.44 5.41 -7.10
N GLU A 405 -13.62 4.17 -6.66
CA GLU A 405 -14.89 3.73 -6.08
C GLU A 405 -15.17 4.41 -4.72
N GLU A 406 -14.13 4.67 -3.92
CA GLU A 406 -14.29 5.49 -2.72
C GLU A 406 -14.74 6.92 -3.04
N ALA A 407 -14.16 7.55 -4.06
CA ALA A 407 -14.59 8.87 -4.51
C ALA A 407 -16.07 8.87 -4.95
N ARG A 408 -16.52 7.84 -5.68
CA ARG A 408 -17.95 7.68 -6.05
C ARG A 408 -18.86 7.54 -4.82
N ARG A 409 -18.44 6.77 -3.81
CA ARG A 409 -19.19 6.63 -2.54
C ARG A 409 -19.26 7.93 -1.75
N LEU A 410 -18.29 8.81 -1.90
CA LEU A 410 -18.32 10.18 -1.36
C LEU A 410 -19.20 11.13 -2.19
N GLY A 411 -19.84 10.67 -3.25
CA GLY A 411 -20.68 11.47 -4.13
C GLY A 411 -19.92 12.27 -5.19
N ILE A 412 -18.65 11.95 -5.41
CA ILE A 412 -17.80 12.65 -6.38
C ILE A 412 -17.98 12.02 -7.76
N VAL A 413 -18.25 12.85 -8.76
CA VAL A 413 -18.33 12.46 -10.16
C VAL A 413 -16.93 12.22 -10.72
N ILE A 414 -16.72 11.05 -11.32
CA ILE A 414 -15.46 10.73 -12.01
C ILE A 414 -15.61 11.07 -13.48
N LEU A 415 -14.78 11.99 -13.95
CA LEU A 415 -14.73 12.41 -15.35
C LEU A 415 -13.58 11.67 -16.05
N PRO A 416 -13.84 10.99 -17.18
CA PRO A 416 -12.81 10.27 -17.92
C PRO A 416 -11.68 11.20 -18.40
N PRO A 417 -10.51 10.65 -18.80
CA PRO A 417 -9.47 11.46 -19.40
C PRO A 417 -9.97 12.15 -20.66
N HIS A 418 -9.45 13.35 -20.97
CA HIS A 418 -9.84 14.09 -22.15
C HIS A 418 -8.71 15.01 -22.61
N ILE A 419 -8.27 14.93 -23.86
CA ILE A 419 -7.10 15.65 -24.39
C ILE A 419 -7.20 17.17 -24.24
N ASN A 420 -8.43 17.74 -24.35
CA ASN A 420 -8.65 19.17 -24.22
C ASN A 420 -8.79 19.64 -22.77
N HIS A 421 -9.03 18.76 -21.80
CA HIS A 421 -9.36 19.14 -20.43
C HIS A 421 -8.40 18.55 -19.38
N SER A 422 -7.97 17.30 -19.51
CA SER A 422 -7.12 16.64 -18.52
C SER A 422 -5.75 17.30 -18.39
N ARG A 423 -5.24 17.36 -17.17
CA ARG A 423 -3.85 17.70 -16.86
C ARG A 423 -2.99 16.43 -16.91
N TYR A 424 -1.73 16.55 -16.57
CA TYR A 424 -0.92 15.38 -16.31
C TYR A 424 -1.48 14.60 -15.12
N GLU A 425 -1.68 15.31 -14.00
CA GLU A 425 -2.20 14.76 -12.74
C GLU A 425 -3.75 14.68 -12.75
N PHE A 426 -4.28 13.88 -11.82
CA PHE A 426 -5.69 13.99 -11.43
C PHE A 426 -5.94 15.34 -10.77
N PHE A 427 -7.12 15.91 -10.97
CA PHE A 427 -7.46 17.16 -10.31
C PHE A 427 -8.97 17.28 -10.08
N SER A 428 -9.35 17.99 -9.02
CA SER A 428 -10.74 18.39 -8.81
C SER A 428 -11.12 19.46 -9.82
N GLN A 429 -11.95 19.10 -10.76
CA GLN A 429 -12.48 20.06 -11.75
C GLN A 429 -13.55 20.96 -11.11
N ARG A 430 -14.27 20.42 -10.14
CA ARG A 430 -15.24 21.07 -9.26
C ARG A 430 -15.17 20.39 -7.89
N SER A 431 -15.73 20.98 -6.86
CA SER A 431 -15.80 20.41 -5.52
C SER A 431 -16.49 19.03 -5.43
N ASP A 432 -17.26 18.67 -6.45
CA ASP A 432 -18.01 17.42 -6.59
C ASP A 432 -17.53 16.56 -7.77
N ALA A 433 -16.41 16.89 -8.43
CA ALA A 433 -15.95 16.16 -9.61
C ALA A 433 -14.43 16.11 -9.72
N ILE A 434 -13.91 14.91 -10.01
CA ILE A 434 -12.50 14.62 -10.30
C ILE A 434 -12.36 14.25 -11.76
N ARG A 435 -11.40 14.87 -12.46
CA ARG A 435 -10.98 14.47 -13.79
C ARG A 435 -9.74 13.60 -13.73
N ILE A 436 -9.79 12.47 -14.45
CA ILE A 436 -8.65 11.56 -14.58
C ILE A 436 -7.52 12.27 -15.33
N GLY A 437 -6.30 12.19 -14.76
CA GLY A 437 -5.08 12.71 -15.35
C GLY A 437 -4.60 11.86 -16.53
N LEU A 438 -3.88 12.49 -17.47
CA LEU A 438 -3.28 11.77 -18.60
C LEU A 438 -2.19 10.79 -18.16
N MET A 439 -1.61 10.99 -16.96
CA MET A 439 -0.65 10.05 -16.37
C MET A 439 -1.20 8.64 -16.16
N GLN A 440 -2.52 8.50 -16.07
CA GLN A 440 -3.19 7.21 -15.87
C GLN A 440 -3.33 6.41 -17.16
N VAL A 441 -3.17 7.06 -18.31
CA VAL A 441 -3.29 6.40 -19.62
C VAL A 441 -2.05 5.57 -19.88
N ARG A 442 -2.20 4.26 -19.99
CA ARG A 442 -1.09 3.33 -20.23
C ARG A 442 -0.41 3.63 -21.56
N GLU A 443 0.88 3.34 -21.63
CA GLU A 443 1.72 3.52 -22.82
C GLU A 443 1.80 4.96 -23.36
N LEU A 444 1.19 5.93 -22.68
CA LEU A 444 1.28 7.34 -23.03
C LEU A 444 2.51 7.98 -22.40
N SER A 445 3.49 8.34 -23.23
CA SER A 445 4.76 8.89 -22.76
C SER A 445 4.60 10.29 -22.14
N ARG A 446 5.43 10.59 -21.12
CA ARG A 446 5.47 11.93 -20.51
C ARG A 446 5.67 13.03 -21.54
N SER A 447 6.53 12.81 -22.54
CA SER A 447 6.81 13.78 -23.58
C SER A 447 5.57 14.10 -24.43
N THR A 448 4.76 13.09 -24.75
CA THR A 448 3.50 13.28 -25.49
C THR A 448 2.46 14.00 -24.64
N ILE A 449 2.34 13.68 -23.35
CA ILE A 449 1.45 14.40 -22.44
C ILE A 449 1.84 15.88 -22.37
N ASP A 450 3.12 16.19 -22.20
CA ASP A 450 3.61 17.57 -22.11
C ASP A 450 3.34 18.33 -23.41
N ARG A 451 3.49 17.67 -24.60
CA ARG A 451 3.10 18.25 -25.90
C ARG A 451 1.61 18.55 -25.97
N ILE A 452 0.75 17.62 -25.58
CA ILE A 452 -0.72 17.80 -25.54
C ILE A 452 -1.07 19.02 -24.69
N VAL A 453 -0.57 19.06 -23.44
CA VAL A 453 -0.87 20.15 -22.50
C VAL A 453 -0.33 21.50 -22.99
N LYS A 454 0.83 21.53 -23.65
CA LYS A 454 1.45 22.74 -24.17
C LYS A 454 0.74 23.24 -25.44
N ILE A 455 0.47 22.35 -26.40
CA ILE A 455 -0.05 22.73 -27.74
C ILE A 455 -1.52 23.18 -27.67
N ARG A 456 -2.36 22.54 -26.84
CA ARG A 456 -3.76 22.94 -26.68
C ARG A 456 -3.95 24.35 -26.12
N LYS A 457 -2.91 24.92 -25.43
CA LYS A 457 -2.97 26.33 -24.99
C LYS A 457 -3.05 27.33 -26.16
N LYS A 458 -2.64 26.90 -27.37
CA LYS A 458 -2.76 27.70 -28.61
C LYS A 458 -4.11 27.51 -29.32
N GLY A 459 -4.94 26.61 -28.83
CA GLY A 459 -6.24 26.25 -29.36
C GLY A 459 -6.57 24.78 -29.09
N VAL A 460 -7.81 24.50 -28.67
CA VAL A 460 -8.31 23.14 -28.43
C VAL A 460 -8.26 22.30 -29.71
N PHE A 461 -8.14 20.99 -29.56
CA PHE A 461 -8.20 20.07 -30.69
C PHE A 461 -9.65 19.93 -31.15
N GLN A 462 -9.86 20.08 -32.47
CA GLN A 462 -11.20 20.11 -33.07
C GLN A 462 -11.59 18.76 -33.72
N SER A 463 -10.61 17.96 -34.15
CA SER A 463 -10.80 16.67 -34.78
C SER A 463 -9.63 15.74 -34.49
N ILE A 464 -9.79 14.46 -34.79
CA ILE A 464 -8.68 13.48 -34.68
C ILE A 464 -7.54 13.86 -35.63
N LYS A 465 -7.84 14.34 -36.85
CA LYS A 465 -6.82 14.80 -37.82
C LYS A 465 -6.03 15.99 -37.28
N ASP A 466 -6.69 16.98 -36.67
CA ASP A 466 -6.03 18.12 -36.00
C ASP A 466 -5.11 17.65 -34.87
N PHE A 467 -5.59 16.70 -34.04
CA PHE A 467 -4.80 16.12 -32.95
C PHE A 467 -3.54 15.40 -33.48
N LEU A 468 -3.70 14.47 -34.43
CA LEU A 468 -2.61 13.70 -35.01
C LEU A 468 -1.56 14.60 -35.67
N THR A 469 -1.99 15.63 -36.41
CA THR A 469 -1.09 16.57 -37.09
C THR A 469 -0.30 17.43 -36.13
N ARG A 470 -0.91 17.90 -35.04
CA ARG A 470 -0.27 18.83 -34.10
C ARG A 470 0.58 18.13 -33.03
N ILE A 471 0.21 16.89 -32.63
CA ILE A 471 0.89 16.14 -31.58
C ILE A 471 1.89 15.15 -32.16
N VAL A 472 1.59 14.51 -33.29
CA VAL A 472 2.41 13.43 -33.87
C VAL A 472 2.71 12.34 -32.83
N PRO A 473 1.69 11.71 -32.22
CA PRO A 473 1.88 10.63 -31.26
C PRO A 473 2.35 9.36 -31.98
N ASP A 474 2.89 8.38 -31.26
CA ASP A 474 3.05 7.04 -31.80
C ASP A 474 1.69 6.36 -31.97
N LEU A 475 1.60 5.33 -32.85
CA LEU A 475 0.33 4.66 -33.11
C LEU A 475 -0.28 4.05 -31.82
N SER A 476 0.55 3.41 -30.98
CA SER A 476 0.12 2.84 -29.71
C SER A 476 -0.41 3.91 -28.74
N GLU A 477 0.20 5.09 -28.70
CA GLU A 477 -0.28 6.23 -27.91
C GLU A 477 -1.65 6.74 -28.41
N ALA A 478 -1.80 6.87 -29.73
CA ALA A 478 -3.06 7.28 -30.35
C ALA A 478 -4.17 6.24 -30.08
N GLU A 479 -3.87 4.95 -30.28
CA GLU A 479 -4.78 3.84 -30.02
C GLU A 479 -5.27 3.84 -28.56
N THR A 480 -4.35 3.94 -27.61
CA THR A 480 -4.70 3.95 -26.19
C THR A 480 -5.57 5.16 -25.82
N LEU A 481 -5.27 6.37 -26.37
CA LEU A 481 -6.07 7.57 -26.15
C LEU A 481 -7.48 7.45 -26.74
N ILE A 482 -7.64 6.79 -27.89
CA ILE A 482 -8.96 6.52 -28.49
C ILE A 482 -9.73 5.54 -27.63
N HIS A 483 -9.12 4.42 -27.27
CA HIS A 483 -9.79 3.36 -26.51
C HIS A 483 -10.21 3.78 -25.12
N CYS A 484 -9.41 4.60 -24.42
CA CYS A 484 -9.80 5.14 -23.10
C CYS A 484 -10.84 6.27 -23.18
N GLY A 485 -11.25 6.70 -24.37
CA GLY A 485 -12.21 7.78 -24.57
C GLY A 485 -11.65 9.19 -24.42
N ALA A 486 -10.32 9.36 -24.35
CA ALA A 486 -9.71 10.68 -24.20
C ALA A 486 -9.93 11.61 -25.41
N LEU A 487 -10.31 11.04 -26.55
CA LEU A 487 -10.63 11.74 -27.81
C LEU A 487 -12.15 11.84 -28.07
N ASP A 488 -12.99 11.32 -27.18
CA ASP A 488 -14.45 11.43 -27.31
C ASP A 488 -14.88 12.91 -27.46
N GLY A 489 -15.88 13.16 -28.27
CA GLY A 489 -16.36 14.53 -28.58
C GLY A 489 -15.62 15.26 -29.70
N LEU A 490 -14.65 14.61 -30.37
CA LEU A 490 -14.03 15.15 -31.60
C LEU A 490 -14.87 14.90 -32.88
N GLY A 491 -16.13 14.52 -32.76
CA GLY A 491 -17.07 14.43 -33.84
C GLY A 491 -17.15 13.08 -34.55
N GLN A 492 -16.39 12.08 -34.13
CA GLN A 492 -16.40 10.73 -34.72
C GLN A 492 -16.49 9.65 -33.65
N SER A 493 -16.93 8.45 -34.04
CA SER A 493 -16.90 7.26 -33.18
C SER A 493 -15.45 6.77 -32.94
N ARG A 494 -15.21 6.05 -31.84
CA ARG A 494 -13.88 5.49 -31.52
C ARG A 494 -13.33 4.58 -32.61
N PRO A 495 -14.14 3.65 -33.26
CA PRO A 495 -13.65 2.85 -34.38
C PRO A 495 -13.25 3.69 -35.61
N SER A 496 -14.05 4.72 -35.96
CA SER A 496 -13.73 5.61 -37.09
C SER A 496 -12.44 6.39 -36.82
N MET A 497 -12.26 6.93 -35.60
CA MET A 497 -11.02 7.60 -35.19
C MET A 497 -9.80 6.67 -35.26
N PHE A 498 -9.95 5.39 -34.88
CA PHE A 498 -8.88 4.41 -34.95
C PHE A 498 -8.44 4.11 -36.38
N ILE A 499 -9.40 3.93 -37.30
CA ILE A 499 -9.11 3.75 -38.74
C ILE A 499 -8.37 4.98 -39.31
N GLU A 500 -8.80 6.20 -38.93
CA GLU A 500 -8.12 7.43 -39.36
C GLU A 500 -6.70 7.49 -38.84
N ALA A 501 -6.47 7.13 -37.58
CA ALA A 501 -5.11 7.06 -37.00
C ALA A 501 -4.22 6.02 -37.70
N LEU A 502 -4.75 4.85 -38.05
CA LEU A 502 -4.04 3.82 -38.81
C LEU A 502 -3.62 4.32 -40.21
N ILE A 503 -4.55 4.96 -40.92
CA ILE A 503 -4.29 5.50 -42.26
C ILE A 503 -3.24 6.62 -42.16
N TRP A 504 -3.36 7.50 -41.16
CA TRP A 504 -2.43 8.61 -40.95
C TRP A 504 -1.02 8.10 -40.72
N HIS A 505 -0.82 7.10 -39.85
CA HIS A 505 0.49 6.51 -39.55
C HIS A 505 1.12 5.76 -40.74
N ARG A 506 0.30 5.12 -41.60
CA ARG A 506 0.81 4.45 -42.83
C ARG A 506 1.31 5.42 -43.89
N LYS A 507 0.80 6.64 -43.91
CA LYS A 507 1.18 7.67 -44.89
C LYS A 507 2.32 8.56 -44.45
N ILE A 508 2.77 8.50 -43.20
CA ILE A 508 3.98 9.21 -42.75
C ILE A 508 5.22 8.43 -43.20
N PRO A 509 6.16 9.07 -43.99
CA PRO A 509 7.44 8.46 -44.25
C PRO A 509 8.22 8.20 -42.98
N SER A 510 8.97 7.10 -42.95
CA SER A 510 9.82 6.73 -41.80
C SER A 510 10.89 7.79 -41.44
N ASP A 511 11.14 8.76 -42.33
CA ASP A 511 12.06 9.88 -42.12
C ASP A 511 11.28 11.15 -41.70
N ARG A 512 11.31 11.48 -40.42
CA ARG A 512 10.55 12.56 -39.77
C ARG A 512 11.00 13.99 -40.13
N THR A 513 11.91 14.17 -41.06
CA THR A 513 12.50 15.46 -41.43
C THR A 513 11.81 16.18 -42.58
N GLN A 514 10.85 15.53 -43.26
CA GLN A 514 10.13 16.16 -44.37
C GLN A 514 8.74 16.64 -43.90
N SER A 515 8.41 17.91 -44.19
CA SER A 515 7.06 18.48 -44.04
C SER A 515 6.09 17.67 -44.85
N SER A 516 5.23 16.88 -44.17
CA SER A 516 4.19 16.11 -44.83
C SER A 516 3.09 17.03 -45.36
N LEU A 517 2.77 16.89 -46.64
CA LEU A 517 1.60 17.50 -47.28
C LEU A 517 0.31 17.09 -46.55
N PRO A 518 -0.70 17.95 -46.46
CA PRO A 518 -2.01 17.58 -45.91
C PRO A 518 -2.59 16.41 -46.70
N LEU A 519 -2.76 15.28 -46.03
CA LEU A 519 -3.31 14.08 -46.65
C LEU A 519 -4.84 14.19 -46.59
N ASP A 520 -5.47 14.41 -47.75
CA ASP A 520 -6.89 14.25 -47.88
C ASP A 520 -7.24 12.75 -47.81
N ILE A 521 -7.86 12.36 -46.69
CA ILE A 521 -8.41 11.02 -46.51
C ILE A 521 -9.83 11.08 -47.06
N GLU A 522 -9.99 10.66 -48.31
CA GLU A 522 -11.31 10.51 -48.92
C GLU A 522 -12.05 9.36 -48.20
N CYS A 523 -13.12 9.69 -47.50
CA CYS A 523 -14.15 8.80 -46.98
C CYS A 523 -13.67 7.73 -45.93
N ILE A 524 -13.61 8.12 -44.65
CA ILE A 524 -13.56 7.15 -43.56
C ILE A 524 -14.95 6.59 -43.32
N PRO A 525 -15.14 5.24 -43.25
CA PRO A 525 -16.44 4.67 -42.94
C PRO A 525 -16.95 5.13 -41.58
N GLU A 526 -18.23 5.47 -41.49
CA GLU A 526 -18.87 5.70 -40.19
C GLU A 526 -19.19 4.36 -39.52
N PHE A 527 -18.61 4.15 -38.35
CA PHE A 527 -18.93 3.02 -37.49
C PHE A 527 -19.69 3.50 -36.28
N SER A 528 -20.58 2.66 -35.75
CA SER A 528 -21.20 2.92 -34.46
C SER A 528 -20.17 2.77 -33.33
N ASP A 529 -20.36 3.53 -32.26
CA ASP A 529 -19.57 3.33 -31.04
C ASP A 529 -19.79 1.94 -30.45
N PRO A 530 -18.78 1.35 -29.79
CA PRO A 530 -18.91 0.07 -29.09
C PRO A 530 -19.93 0.18 -27.95
N PRO A 531 -20.55 -0.94 -27.56
CA PRO A 531 -21.44 -0.99 -26.40
C PRO A 531 -20.72 -0.52 -25.10
N GLU A 532 -21.48 -0.06 -24.11
CA GLU A 532 -20.94 0.44 -22.84
C GLU A 532 -20.07 -0.59 -22.10
N THR A 533 -20.40 -1.87 -22.22
CA THR A 533 -19.59 -2.96 -21.64
C THR A 533 -18.21 -3.07 -22.29
N GLU A 534 -18.11 -2.90 -23.60
CA GLU A 534 -16.84 -2.90 -24.32
C GLU A 534 -16.03 -1.63 -24.01
N LYS A 535 -16.69 -0.45 -23.91
CA LYS A 535 -16.05 0.78 -23.46
C LYS A 535 -15.47 0.62 -22.05
N LEU A 536 -16.23 0.01 -21.13
CA LEU A 536 -15.78 -0.24 -19.77
C LEU A 536 -14.59 -1.22 -19.70
N LEU A 537 -14.60 -2.25 -20.56
CA LEU A 537 -13.47 -3.17 -20.70
C LEU A 537 -12.22 -2.45 -21.24
N ALA A 538 -12.40 -1.57 -22.21
CA ALA A 538 -11.35 -0.73 -22.77
C ALA A 538 -10.74 0.20 -21.69
N GLU A 539 -11.58 0.80 -20.82
CA GLU A 539 -11.09 1.58 -19.67
C GLU A 539 -10.19 0.74 -18.75
N ILE A 540 -10.60 -0.48 -18.38
CA ILE A 540 -9.79 -1.36 -17.55
C ILE A 540 -8.44 -1.67 -18.22
N ASN A 541 -8.43 -1.95 -19.50
CA ASN A 541 -7.21 -2.31 -20.24
C ASN A 541 -6.26 -1.13 -20.42
N THR A 542 -6.79 0.09 -20.57
CA THR A 542 -6.01 1.29 -20.89
C THR A 542 -5.73 2.19 -19.67
N LEU A 543 -6.60 2.15 -18.65
CA LEU A 543 -6.48 2.97 -17.44
C LEU A 543 -6.20 2.16 -16.18
N GLU A 544 -6.33 0.83 -16.20
CA GLU A 544 -6.29 -0.06 -15.02
C GLU A 544 -7.35 0.28 -13.95
N LEU A 545 -8.34 1.10 -14.33
CA LEU A 545 -9.48 1.48 -13.51
C LEU A 545 -10.71 1.69 -14.40
N THR A 546 -11.87 1.89 -13.79
CA THR A 546 -13.10 2.23 -14.51
C THR A 546 -13.50 3.67 -14.25
N ALA A 547 -13.60 4.47 -15.32
CA ALA A 547 -13.98 5.88 -15.23
C ALA A 547 -15.50 6.08 -15.19
N THR A 548 -16.27 5.25 -15.91
CA THR A 548 -17.70 5.48 -16.17
C THR A 548 -18.62 4.74 -15.21
N ALA A 549 -18.27 3.50 -14.80
CA ALA A 549 -19.12 2.68 -13.92
C ALA A 549 -18.27 1.80 -13.00
N HIS A 550 -18.89 1.22 -11.96
CA HIS A 550 -18.23 0.23 -11.11
C HIS A 550 -17.92 -1.05 -11.94
N PRO A 551 -16.78 -1.74 -11.73
CA PRO A 551 -16.37 -2.91 -12.53
C PRO A 551 -17.40 -4.04 -12.61
N VAL A 552 -18.29 -4.21 -11.62
CA VAL A 552 -19.38 -5.21 -11.70
C VAL A 552 -20.38 -4.94 -12.84
N ALA A 553 -20.39 -3.72 -13.39
CA ALA A 553 -21.25 -3.38 -14.52
C ALA A 553 -20.90 -4.14 -15.80
N LEU A 554 -19.65 -4.64 -15.94
CA LEU A 554 -19.27 -5.57 -17.02
C LEU A 554 -20.14 -6.83 -17.08
N TYR A 555 -20.75 -7.19 -15.97
CA TYR A 555 -21.58 -8.38 -15.81
C TYR A 555 -23.08 -8.05 -15.78
N GLY A 556 -23.47 -6.85 -16.24
CA GLY A 556 -24.85 -6.37 -16.22
C GLY A 556 -25.36 -5.99 -14.81
N ILE A 557 -24.49 -5.98 -13.81
CA ILE A 557 -24.87 -5.70 -12.44
C ILE A 557 -24.62 -4.21 -12.13
N THR A 558 -25.68 -3.51 -11.75
CA THR A 558 -25.61 -2.08 -11.41
C THR A 558 -26.34 -1.81 -10.09
N ASN A 559 -26.25 -0.58 -9.58
CA ASN A 559 -27.04 -0.19 -8.41
C ASN A 559 -28.56 -0.29 -8.64
N LYS A 560 -29.03 -0.11 -9.87
CA LYS A 560 -30.45 -0.23 -10.26
C LYS A 560 -30.85 -1.69 -10.48
N HIS A 561 -29.97 -2.50 -11.03
CA HIS A 561 -30.17 -3.91 -11.36
C HIS A 561 -29.26 -4.78 -10.49
N TRP A 562 -29.49 -4.77 -9.18
CA TRP A 562 -28.77 -5.62 -8.22
C TRP A 562 -29.46 -6.98 -8.13
N PRO A 563 -28.71 -8.10 -8.16
CA PRO A 563 -29.34 -9.42 -8.16
C PRO A 563 -30.22 -9.64 -6.91
N GLU A 564 -31.39 -10.22 -7.10
CA GLU A 564 -32.29 -10.53 -6.02
C GLU A 564 -31.67 -11.57 -5.07
N GLY A 565 -31.93 -11.43 -3.78
CA GLY A 565 -31.36 -12.32 -2.75
C GLY A 565 -29.90 -12.01 -2.36
N PHE A 566 -29.22 -11.04 -3.01
CA PHE A 566 -27.86 -10.65 -2.64
C PHE A 566 -27.84 -9.44 -1.71
N THR A 567 -27.19 -9.59 -0.57
CA THR A 567 -27.00 -8.51 0.41
C THR A 567 -25.89 -7.59 -0.04
N ARG A 568 -26.10 -6.28 0.03
CA ARG A 568 -25.09 -5.24 -0.27
C ARG A 568 -24.23 -4.94 0.94
N ALA A 569 -23.03 -4.45 0.73
CA ALA A 569 -22.10 -4.06 1.79
C ALA A 569 -22.74 -3.07 2.77
N LYS A 570 -23.46 -2.04 2.31
CA LYS A 570 -24.15 -1.05 3.15
C LYS A 570 -25.25 -1.65 4.03
N ASP A 571 -25.83 -2.78 3.61
CA ASP A 571 -26.97 -3.41 4.29
C ASP A 571 -26.55 -4.49 5.30
N MET A 572 -25.26 -4.83 5.39
CA MET A 572 -24.76 -5.84 6.36
C MET A 572 -25.21 -5.58 7.80
N ALA A 573 -25.44 -4.32 8.15
CA ALA A 573 -25.90 -3.94 9.48
C ALA A 573 -27.26 -4.56 9.87
N LYS A 574 -28.11 -4.83 8.88
CA LYS A 574 -29.46 -5.35 9.07
C LYS A 574 -29.50 -6.87 9.35
N PHE A 575 -28.41 -7.59 9.03
CA PHE A 575 -28.35 -9.05 9.00
C PHE A 575 -27.36 -9.64 10.02
N ASN A 576 -27.39 -9.15 11.26
CA ASN A 576 -26.49 -9.65 12.31
C ASN A 576 -26.73 -11.14 12.60
N ARG A 577 -25.67 -11.96 12.58
CA ARG A 577 -25.67 -13.42 12.75
C ARG A 577 -26.48 -14.21 11.71
N SER A 578 -26.99 -13.55 10.67
CA SER A 578 -27.76 -14.20 9.60
C SER A 578 -26.85 -14.77 8.52
N LEU A 579 -27.37 -15.78 7.84
CA LEU A 579 -26.76 -16.32 6.62
C LEU A 579 -27.16 -15.43 5.44
N VAL A 580 -26.16 -14.95 4.70
CA VAL A 580 -26.37 -14.08 3.54
C VAL A 580 -25.54 -14.53 2.34
N THR A 581 -25.97 -14.08 1.17
CA THR A 581 -25.17 -14.18 -0.07
C THR A 581 -24.76 -12.77 -0.47
N MET A 582 -23.47 -12.57 -0.71
CA MET A 582 -22.91 -11.29 -1.11
C MET A 582 -22.08 -11.46 -2.39
N LEU A 583 -21.95 -10.39 -3.15
CA LEU A 583 -21.17 -10.34 -4.40
C LEU A 583 -20.21 -9.17 -4.33
N GLY A 584 -18.97 -9.38 -4.81
CA GLY A 584 -17.99 -8.29 -4.86
C GLY A 584 -16.75 -8.62 -5.67
N ILE A 585 -15.99 -7.57 -6.01
CA ILE A 585 -14.69 -7.61 -6.66
C ILE A 585 -13.61 -7.65 -5.58
N LEU A 586 -12.54 -8.41 -5.79
CA LEU A 586 -11.42 -8.49 -4.87
C LEU A 586 -10.60 -7.20 -4.90
N VAL A 587 -10.53 -6.53 -3.75
CA VAL A 587 -9.74 -5.31 -3.55
C VAL A 587 -8.37 -5.64 -2.97
N THR A 588 -8.35 -6.45 -1.91
CA THR A 588 -7.10 -6.85 -1.25
C THR A 588 -7.28 -8.14 -0.46
N TYR A 589 -6.16 -8.75 -0.06
CA TYR A 589 -6.19 -9.92 0.80
C TYR A 589 -5.00 -9.98 1.74
N LYS A 590 -5.13 -10.77 2.81
CA LYS A 590 -4.07 -11.09 3.74
C LYS A 590 -4.13 -12.57 4.13
N SER A 591 -3.05 -13.29 3.86
CA SER A 591 -2.88 -14.67 4.35
C SER A 591 -2.28 -14.65 5.76
N THR A 592 -2.73 -15.54 6.62
CA THR A 592 -2.21 -15.73 7.98
C THR A 592 -2.35 -17.17 8.40
N ARG A 593 -1.72 -17.54 9.52
CA ARG A 593 -1.86 -18.87 10.12
C ARG A 593 -2.68 -18.79 11.40
N THR A 594 -3.48 -19.81 11.63
CA THR A 594 -4.16 -20.01 12.92
C THR A 594 -3.16 -20.40 14.02
N VAL A 595 -3.61 -20.42 15.28
CA VAL A 595 -2.79 -20.90 16.41
C VAL A 595 -2.30 -22.34 16.18
N LYS A 596 -3.06 -23.15 15.42
CA LYS A 596 -2.67 -24.52 15.02
C LYS A 596 -1.71 -24.57 13.83
N GLY A 597 -1.28 -23.43 13.29
CA GLY A 597 -0.40 -23.34 12.13
C GLY A 597 -1.07 -23.50 10.76
N GLU A 598 -2.38 -23.71 10.71
CA GLU A 598 -3.15 -23.87 9.49
C GLU A 598 -3.30 -22.54 8.75
N LEU A 599 -3.19 -22.56 7.43
CA LEU A 599 -3.31 -21.37 6.61
C LEU A 599 -4.77 -20.93 6.44
N MET A 600 -5.03 -19.65 6.65
CA MET A 600 -6.32 -19.00 6.39
C MET A 600 -6.14 -17.69 5.67
N LYS A 601 -7.21 -17.14 5.07
CA LYS A 601 -7.15 -15.89 4.32
C LYS A 601 -8.26 -14.93 4.71
N PHE A 602 -7.91 -13.66 4.88
CA PHE A 602 -8.84 -12.55 4.90
C PHE A 602 -8.85 -11.92 3.51
N ILE A 603 -10.03 -11.69 2.96
CA ILE A 603 -10.20 -10.98 1.69
C ILE A 603 -11.13 -9.79 1.91
N SER A 604 -10.81 -8.66 1.27
CA SER A 604 -11.68 -7.50 1.20
C SER A 604 -12.32 -7.49 -0.18
N LEU A 605 -13.63 -7.61 -0.23
CA LEU A 605 -14.43 -7.52 -1.44
C LEU A 605 -15.16 -6.19 -1.48
N GLU A 606 -15.47 -5.71 -2.68
CA GLU A 606 -16.13 -4.44 -2.92
C GLU A 606 -17.35 -4.62 -3.81
N ASP A 607 -18.44 -4.00 -3.40
CA ASP A 607 -19.60 -3.73 -4.26
C ASP A 607 -19.76 -2.19 -4.44
N PRO A 608 -20.65 -1.71 -5.30
CA PRO A 608 -20.85 -0.27 -5.49
C PRO A 608 -21.18 0.52 -4.22
N THR A 609 -21.58 -0.16 -3.14
CA THR A 609 -22.04 0.48 -1.89
C THR A 609 -20.99 0.48 -0.79
N GLY A 610 -19.95 -0.33 -0.90
CA GLY A 610 -18.88 -0.40 0.10
C GLY A 610 -17.93 -1.58 -0.03
N ILE A 611 -16.87 -1.53 0.77
CA ILE A 611 -15.94 -2.64 0.96
C ILE A 611 -16.39 -3.45 2.18
N PHE A 612 -16.38 -4.77 2.06
CA PHE A 612 -16.69 -5.69 3.14
C PHE A 612 -15.62 -6.76 3.29
N GLU A 613 -15.36 -7.12 4.55
CA GLU A 613 -14.33 -8.10 4.90
C GLU A 613 -14.92 -9.49 4.97
N VAL A 614 -14.22 -10.44 4.36
CA VAL A 614 -14.59 -11.88 4.35
C VAL A 614 -13.48 -12.70 4.98
N THR A 615 -13.83 -13.56 5.92
CA THR A 615 -12.90 -14.51 6.57
C THR A 615 -13.07 -15.89 5.94
N LEU A 616 -11.99 -16.38 5.34
CA LEU A 616 -11.88 -17.75 4.84
C LEU A 616 -11.06 -18.58 5.83
N PHE A 617 -11.74 -19.26 6.75
CA PHE A 617 -11.10 -20.18 7.70
C PHE A 617 -10.43 -21.37 6.95
N PRO A 618 -9.49 -22.10 7.56
CA PRO A 618 -8.64 -23.07 6.88
C PRO A 618 -9.40 -24.04 5.97
N LYS A 619 -10.48 -24.64 6.45
CA LYS A 619 -11.28 -25.61 5.66
C LYS A 619 -11.84 -24.98 4.38
N ILE A 620 -12.42 -23.79 4.50
CA ILE A 620 -13.02 -23.06 3.37
C ILE A 620 -11.93 -22.54 2.44
N TYR A 621 -10.84 -22.01 3.00
CA TYR A 621 -9.71 -21.56 2.18
C TYR A 621 -9.08 -22.69 1.38
N GLN A 622 -8.85 -23.85 2.00
CA GLN A 622 -8.31 -25.02 1.31
C GLN A 622 -9.25 -25.53 0.19
N GLN A 623 -10.56 -25.47 0.41
CA GLN A 623 -11.54 -25.92 -0.58
C GLN A 623 -11.70 -24.97 -1.76
N PHE A 624 -11.77 -23.65 -1.50
CA PHE A 624 -12.16 -22.66 -2.50
C PHE A 624 -11.06 -21.65 -2.86
N GLY A 625 -9.94 -21.62 -2.16
CA GLY A 625 -8.89 -20.61 -2.36
C GLY A 625 -8.29 -20.60 -3.77
N HIS A 626 -8.34 -21.73 -4.49
CA HIS A 626 -7.90 -21.83 -5.87
C HIS A 626 -8.72 -20.93 -6.85
N ILE A 627 -9.88 -20.44 -6.42
CA ILE A 627 -10.72 -19.52 -7.21
C ILE A 627 -10.16 -18.09 -7.17
N LEU A 628 -9.40 -17.73 -6.11
CA LEU A 628 -8.86 -16.39 -5.87
C LEU A 628 -7.63 -16.07 -6.75
N THR A 629 -7.57 -16.59 -7.95
CA THR A 629 -6.50 -16.31 -8.92
C THR A 629 -6.76 -15.07 -9.78
N GLU A 630 -7.99 -14.54 -9.73
CA GLU A 630 -8.46 -13.37 -10.48
C GLU A 630 -9.09 -12.33 -9.53
N LYS A 631 -9.46 -11.19 -10.07
CA LYS A 631 -10.14 -10.13 -9.27
C LYS A 631 -11.65 -10.40 -9.07
N GLY A 632 -12.23 -11.41 -9.68
CA GLY A 632 -13.65 -11.77 -9.58
C GLY A 632 -14.49 -11.19 -10.74
N PRO A 633 -15.80 -11.00 -10.55
CA PRO A 633 -16.57 -10.96 -9.28
C PRO A 633 -16.72 -12.32 -8.60
N PHE A 634 -16.70 -12.26 -7.27
CA PHE A 634 -16.91 -13.44 -6.42
C PHE A 634 -18.29 -13.40 -5.75
N ILE A 635 -18.90 -14.57 -5.64
CA ILE A 635 -20.10 -14.78 -4.84
C ILE A 635 -19.69 -15.48 -3.55
N VAL A 636 -20.06 -14.94 -2.42
CA VAL A 636 -19.75 -15.51 -1.10
C VAL A 636 -21.04 -15.77 -0.34
N LYS A 637 -21.26 -17.01 0.10
CA LYS A 637 -22.29 -17.37 1.07
C LYS A 637 -21.65 -17.51 2.43
N GLY A 638 -22.18 -16.83 3.43
CA GLY A 638 -21.57 -16.83 4.75
C GLY A 638 -22.47 -16.22 5.82
N ARG A 639 -21.96 -16.22 7.05
CA ARG A 639 -22.62 -15.64 8.20
C ARG A 639 -22.01 -14.30 8.56
N ILE A 640 -22.82 -13.27 8.74
CA ILE A 640 -22.37 -11.99 9.23
C ILE A 640 -22.08 -12.08 10.72
N GLU A 641 -20.89 -11.72 11.12
CA GLU A 641 -20.47 -11.60 12.51
C GLU A 641 -20.26 -10.12 12.86
N ASN A 642 -20.62 -9.77 14.10
CA ASN A 642 -20.46 -8.43 14.64
C ASN A 642 -19.58 -8.48 15.89
N ASP A 643 -18.37 -7.94 15.77
CA ASP A 643 -17.47 -7.79 16.91
C ASP A 643 -17.22 -6.31 17.19
N SER A 644 -17.87 -5.84 18.28
CA SER A 644 -17.71 -4.47 18.80
C SER A 644 -18.03 -3.36 17.76
N GLY A 645 -19.04 -3.62 16.90
CA GLY A 645 -19.47 -2.69 15.84
C GLY A 645 -18.86 -2.97 14.47
N ASN A 646 -17.77 -3.73 14.40
CA ASN A 646 -17.19 -4.19 13.15
C ASN A 646 -17.91 -5.43 12.63
N ARG A 647 -18.36 -5.40 11.38
CA ARG A 647 -19.08 -6.48 10.72
C ARG A 647 -18.21 -7.15 9.67
N THR A 648 -18.10 -8.47 9.77
CA THR A 648 -17.34 -9.30 8.84
C THR A 648 -18.21 -10.47 8.39
N LEU A 649 -17.93 -10.99 7.20
CA LEU A 649 -18.61 -12.18 6.66
C LEU A 649 -17.71 -13.41 6.86
N THR A 650 -18.12 -14.35 7.69
CA THR A 650 -17.47 -15.65 7.79
C THR A 650 -17.97 -16.54 6.66
N ALA A 651 -17.12 -16.83 5.70
CA ALA A 651 -17.46 -17.58 4.51
C ALA A 651 -17.74 -19.06 4.84
N LEU A 652 -18.78 -19.59 4.22
CA LEU A 652 -19.12 -21.01 4.20
C LEU A 652 -18.96 -21.60 2.79
N TRP A 653 -19.05 -20.73 1.78
CA TRP A 653 -18.87 -21.09 0.39
C TRP A 653 -18.38 -19.87 -0.40
N LEU A 654 -17.55 -20.12 -1.43
CA LEU A 654 -17.03 -19.10 -2.35
C LEU A 654 -17.12 -19.64 -3.78
N GLY A 655 -17.57 -18.81 -4.73
CA GLY A 655 -17.61 -19.08 -6.15
C GLY A 655 -17.25 -17.86 -6.99
N SER A 656 -16.83 -18.09 -8.24
CA SER A 656 -16.64 -17.03 -9.23
C SER A 656 -17.88 -16.94 -10.12
N LEU A 657 -18.35 -15.73 -10.38
CA LEU A 657 -19.47 -15.48 -11.30
C LEU A 657 -19.12 -15.94 -12.73
N LEU A 658 -17.85 -15.83 -13.15
CA LEU A 658 -17.36 -16.24 -14.46
C LEU A 658 -17.54 -17.75 -14.74
N LYS A 659 -17.41 -18.60 -13.72
CA LYS A 659 -17.56 -20.07 -13.86
C LYS A 659 -19.01 -20.54 -13.81
N GLY A 660 -19.93 -19.69 -13.34
CA GLY A 660 -21.36 -19.99 -13.28
C GLY A 660 -22.09 -19.78 -14.60
N ILE A 661 -21.61 -18.89 -15.46
CA ILE A 661 -22.22 -18.61 -16.78
C ILE A 661 -21.92 -19.72 -17.78
N SER A 662 -20.79 -20.41 -17.67
CA SER A 662 -20.44 -21.52 -18.58
C SER A 662 -21.22 -22.83 -18.32
N SER A 663 -21.84 -22.98 -17.14
CA SER A 663 -22.64 -24.17 -16.81
C SER A 663 -24.16 -24.03 -17.03
N SER A 664 -24.62 -22.84 -17.42
CA SER A 664 -26.05 -22.58 -17.75
C SER A 664 -26.31 -22.38 -19.25
N ILE A 665 -25.29 -22.62 -20.09
CA ILE A 665 -25.38 -22.59 -21.57
C ILE A 665 -25.08 -23.98 -22.17
N SER A 666 -25.03 -25.02 -21.35
CA SER A 666 -24.93 -26.43 -21.82
C SER A 666 -26.20 -27.19 -21.53
#